data_51470119d4ce6b52fbe632a09d7c5591
#
_entry.id   51470119d4ce6b52fbe632a09d7c5591
#
_cell.length_a   1.000
_cell.length_b   1.000
_cell.length_c   1.000
_cell.angle_alpha   90.00
_cell.angle_beta   90.00
_cell.angle_gamma   90.00
#
_symmetry.space_group_name_H-M   'P 1'
#
loop_
_entity.id
_entity.type
_entity.pdbx_description
1 polymer ?
#
loop_
_entity_poly.entity_id
_entity_poly.type
_entity_poly.pdbx_seq_one_letter_code
_entity_poly.pdbx_strand_id
1 'polypeptide(L)'
;MFTRFPHFKQLDASDCGPTSLRMIARFYGIAYSTEMLRKHCHISRYGVTMRGIDECARYIGFETMGLSLTFEMLAEEGVFPCILHWNQNHFVVCYKITNKSGKYNIYIADPASQRLVYTREEFERCWIGCNVSVDSKGVALMLEPSDNFGQIEDEYTKNSRSLLSFAKYFTPYKGMICQLVLAMLLGSLIQLILPFLSQAMVDQGVNGQNLDIITLILFAQLGFAIATLSIDYIRSWILLHMNSRIDIQLIADFLIKLTALPLQFFDSRMTGDILQRVGDHGRIKNFLLSNSMRIVFSFVNFVIYLMILAYYNLRILTIFMIGNVLYIIWVSFFMRYRRELDIKRFHQSALEQSKMIQLVQGMQDVKLNNCERQKRWEWERIQVRLFRIGLKGLKIAQIQQTGSVFFTQTTHIFIYYIAAKSVINGSMTLGMLMSLTYIVGQLSAPVSEFIGFAQSFQDAKISLERLNEMHSLEDEESNIDKKQSLLPKERSIKIKDLSFSYNGSEHELTLKHISLFIPAHKVTAIVGASGCGKTTLIKLLQGFYEPMQGCIEVGGVPLSNLNPHTWRAATGSVMQDSFIFSDTIAGNIAVATEDIDNNRMIDAARMAYIHDFVQSLPKGYDTIIGMEGKGISQGQRQRILIARAIYKNPEYIFLDEATNSLDATNEANIMENLQHFYEGRTVVVSAHRLSTIRNADQIVVMEHGKIVELGDHNSLLVKRGKYYELVKHQMSQDLLSLEKNS
;
A
#
# COMPACT_ATOMS: atom_id res chain seq x y z
N MET A 1 10.86 -30.62 23.34
CA MET A 1 11.32 -29.51 22.49
C MET A 1 10.44 -28.28 22.77
N PHE A 2 10.94 -27.28 23.48
CA PHE A 2 10.19 -26.05 23.76
C PHE A 2 10.19 -25.20 22.48
N THR A 3 9.33 -25.52 21.54
CA THR A 3 9.13 -24.68 20.37
C THR A 3 8.46 -23.39 20.80
N ARG A 4 9.19 -22.31 20.67
CA ARG A 4 8.69 -20.95 20.97
C ARG A 4 7.55 -20.65 20.00
N PHE A 5 6.34 -20.30 20.48
CA PHE A 5 5.17 -20.04 19.63
C PHE A 5 5.54 -19.09 18.46
N PRO A 6 5.17 -19.37 17.21
CA PRO A 6 5.49 -18.51 16.08
C PRO A 6 4.86 -17.12 16.26
N HIS A 7 5.56 -16.08 15.85
CA HIS A 7 5.05 -14.73 15.91
C HIS A 7 5.36 -13.99 14.63
N PHE A 8 4.32 -13.49 13.98
CA PHE A 8 4.39 -12.62 12.81
C PHE A 8 3.83 -11.26 13.17
N LYS A 9 4.40 -10.21 12.60
CA LYS A 9 3.86 -8.85 12.71
C LYS A 9 2.96 -8.57 11.52
N GLN A 10 1.83 -7.91 11.81
CA GLN A 10 0.96 -7.40 10.76
C GLN A 10 1.67 -6.32 9.95
N LEU A 11 1.42 -6.29 8.66
CA LEU A 11 2.04 -5.34 7.73
C LEU A 11 1.18 -4.09 7.58
N ASP A 12 -0.14 -4.25 7.57
CA ASP A 12 -1.13 -3.18 7.54
C ASP A 12 -1.97 -3.16 8.83
N ALA A 13 -2.59 -2.04 9.14
CA ALA A 13 -3.39 -1.87 10.36
C ALA A 13 -4.60 -2.82 10.40
N SER A 14 -5.14 -3.21 9.24
CA SER A 14 -6.29 -4.10 9.07
C SER A 14 -5.96 -5.59 9.17
N ASP A 15 -4.68 -5.97 9.24
CA ASP A 15 -4.22 -7.37 9.13
C ASP A 15 -4.21 -8.17 10.43
N CYS A 16 -4.73 -7.65 11.51
CA CYS A 16 -4.64 -8.33 12.82
C CYS A 16 -5.25 -9.74 12.79
N GLY A 17 -6.40 -9.94 12.14
CA GLY A 17 -7.06 -11.24 12.02
C GLY A 17 -6.28 -12.25 11.18
N PRO A 18 -6.01 -11.97 9.90
CA PRO A 18 -5.20 -12.85 9.04
C PRO A 18 -3.82 -13.18 9.62
N THR A 19 -3.16 -12.19 10.26
CA THR A 19 -1.86 -12.43 10.90
C THR A 19 -1.98 -13.33 12.13
N SER A 20 -3.06 -13.21 12.90
CA SER A 20 -3.37 -14.11 14.00
C SER A 20 -3.60 -15.54 13.50
N LEU A 21 -4.41 -15.69 12.45
CA LEU A 21 -4.65 -16.99 11.82
C LEU A 21 -3.36 -17.59 11.23
N ARG A 22 -2.51 -16.77 10.60
CA ARG A 22 -1.19 -17.17 10.11
C ARG A 22 -0.28 -17.70 11.20
N MET A 23 -0.30 -17.08 12.39
CA MET A 23 0.47 -17.57 13.54
C MET A 23 0.00 -18.94 14.00
N ILE A 24 -1.32 -19.15 14.06
CA ILE A 24 -1.91 -20.43 14.45
C ILE A 24 -1.61 -21.51 13.41
N ALA A 25 -1.82 -21.23 12.12
CA ALA A 25 -1.51 -22.18 11.05
C ALA A 25 -0.03 -22.59 11.08
N ARG A 26 0.88 -21.64 11.32
CA ARG A 26 2.31 -21.93 11.47
C ARG A 26 2.65 -22.73 12.70
N PHE A 27 1.92 -22.57 13.77
CA PHE A 27 2.07 -23.39 14.98
C PHE A 27 1.77 -24.87 14.69
N TYR A 28 0.76 -25.14 13.86
CA TYR A 28 0.43 -26.50 13.39
C TYR A 28 1.27 -26.96 12.18
N GLY A 29 2.29 -26.19 11.77
CA GLY A 29 3.31 -26.61 10.79
C GLY A 29 3.19 -26.01 9.39
N ILE A 30 2.08 -25.36 9.04
CA ILE A 30 1.83 -24.83 7.70
C ILE A 30 2.05 -23.32 7.66
N ALA A 31 2.66 -22.85 6.56
CA ALA A 31 2.88 -21.42 6.33
C ALA A 31 2.02 -20.94 5.18
N TYR A 32 1.06 -20.07 5.47
CA TYR A 32 0.27 -19.38 4.46
C TYR A 32 0.75 -17.95 4.26
N SER A 33 0.61 -17.42 3.03
CA SER A 33 0.85 -16.01 2.72
C SER A 33 -0.22 -15.12 3.35
N THR A 34 0.13 -13.88 3.62
CA THR A 34 -0.83 -12.91 4.15
C THR A 34 -1.93 -12.60 3.14
N GLU A 35 -1.61 -12.61 1.83
CA GLU A 35 -2.53 -12.32 0.74
C GLU A 35 -3.65 -13.36 0.62
N MET A 36 -3.29 -14.64 0.65
CA MET A 36 -4.27 -15.72 0.63
C MET A 36 -5.25 -15.57 1.80
N LEU A 37 -4.71 -15.37 3.00
CA LEU A 37 -5.55 -15.19 4.20
C LEU A 37 -6.40 -13.90 4.14
N ARG A 38 -5.86 -12.81 3.60
CA ARG A 38 -6.62 -11.56 3.38
C ARG A 38 -7.81 -11.75 2.47
N LYS A 39 -7.60 -12.44 1.33
CA LYS A 39 -8.65 -12.72 0.35
C LYS A 39 -9.82 -13.46 0.99
N HIS A 40 -9.53 -14.50 1.76
CA HIS A 40 -10.55 -15.35 2.38
C HIS A 40 -11.07 -14.84 3.75
N CYS A 41 -10.34 -13.92 4.41
CA CYS A 41 -10.84 -13.22 5.59
C CYS A 41 -11.75 -12.02 5.26
N HIS A 42 -11.93 -11.68 3.98
CA HIS A 42 -12.79 -10.61 3.52
C HIS A 42 -12.51 -9.25 4.19
N ILE A 43 -11.23 -8.81 4.10
CA ILE A 43 -10.79 -7.58 4.75
C ILE A 43 -11.40 -6.34 4.09
N SER A 44 -11.91 -5.42 4.91
CA SER A 44 -12.36 -4.09 4.52
C SER A 44 -11.36 -3.00 4.96
N ARG A 45 -11.59 -1.74 4.53
CA ARG A 45 -10.82 -0.57 5.02
C ARG A 45 -10.83 -0.42 6.54
N TYR A 46 -11.84 -0.95 7.21
CA TYR A 46 -12.03 -0.84 8.66
C TYR A 46 -11.48 -2.05 9.42
N GLY A 47 -10.92 -3.03 8.72
CA GLY A 47 -10.38 -4.26 9.28
C GLY A 47 -11.17 -5.50 8.89
N VAL A 48 -11.00 -6.55 9.68
CA VAL A 48 -11.64 -7.85 9.51
C VAL A 48 -12.65 -8.10 10.64
N THR A 49 -13.71 -8.86 10.36
CA THR A 49 -14.65 -9.32 11.38
C THR A 49 -14.22 -10.69 11.93
N MET A 50 -14.63 -11.04 13.15
CA MET A 50 -14.40 -12.39 13.72
C MET A 50 -14.94 -13.47 12.79
N ARG A 51 -16.07 -13.20 12.14
CA ARG A 51 -16.69 -14.11 11.18
C ARG A 51 -15.85 -14.32 9.93
N GLY A 52 -15.26 -13.24 9.36
CA GLY A 52 -14.35 -13.39 8.22
C GLY A 52 -13.11 -14.22 8.58
N ILE A 53 -12.64 -14.12 9.84
CA ILE A 53 -11.55 -14.98 10.33
C ILE A 53 -12.02 -16.43 10.44
N ASP A 54 -13.26 -16.66 10.92
CA ASP A 54 -13.88 -17.98 11.03
C ASP A 54 -14.02 -18.66 9.65
N GLU A 55 -14.59 -17.95 8.67
CA GLU A 55 -14.77 -18.43 7.29
C GLU A 55 -13.40 -18.79 6.65
N CYS A 56 -12.39 -17.94 6.84
CA CYS A 56 -11.04 -18.21 6.35
C CYS A 56 -10.39 -19.41 7.07
N ALA A 57 -10.59 -19.55 8.38
CA ALA A 57 -10.05 -20.66 9.14
C ALA A 57 -10.65 -22.00 8.69
N ARG A 58 -11.96 -22.04 8.45
CA ARG A 58 -12.65 -23.24 7.87
C ARG A 58 -12.16 -23.51 6.45
N TYR A 59 -11.97 -22.47 5.63
CA TYR A 59 -11.46 -22.64 4.27
C TYR A 59 -10.08 -23.33 4.27
N ILE A 60 -9.17 -22.97 5.18
CA ILE A 60 -7.83 -23.60 5.26
C ILE A 60 -7.84 -24.94 6.04
N GLY A 61 -9.01 -25.42 6.45
CA GLY A 61 -9.20 -26.73 7.06
C GLY A 61 -9.15 -26.77 8.60
N PHE A 62 -9.46 -25.67 9.28
CA PHE A 62 -9.74 -25.70 10.70
C PHE A 62 -11.23 -25.95 10.99
N GLU A 63 -11.51 -26.71 12.03
CA GLU A 63 -12.79 -26.68 12.72
C GLU A 63 -12.79 -25.51 13.69
N THR A 64 -13.86 -24.71 13.68
CA THR A 64 -13.90 -23.46 14.42
C THR A 64 -15.17 -23.32 15.24
N MET A 65 -15.03 -22.72 16.43
CA MET A 65 -16.15 -22.40 17.29
C MET A 65 -15.98 -21.00 17.88
N GLY A 66 -16.88 -20.08 17.51
CA GLY A 66 -16.95 -18.73 18.10
C GLY A 66 -17.77 -18.75 19.38
N LEU A 67 -17.16 -18.36 20.50
CA LEU A 67 -17.75 -18.44 21.84
C LEU A 67 -17.65 -17.10 22.56
N SER A 68 -18.66 -16.84 23.40
CA SER A 68 -18.62 -15.76 24.38
C SER A 68 -18.46 -16.37 25.78
N LEU A 69 -17.27 -16.21 26.38
CA LEU A 69 -16.82 -16.94 27.56
C LEU A 69 -16.45 -15.99 28.70
N THR A 70 -16.59 -16.46 29.95
CA THR A 70 -15.95 -15.83 31.10
C THR A 70 -14.47 -16.21 31.15
N PHE A 71 -13.69 -15.54 32.00
CA PHE A 71 -12.26 -15.86 32.14
C PHE A 71 -12.06 -17.28 32.66
N GLU A 72 -12.87 -17.73 33.62
CA GLU A 72 -12.82 -19.06 34.20
C GLU A 72 -13.01 -20.13 33.12
N MET A 73 -14.09 -20.01 32.32
CA MET A 73 -14.36 -20.94 31.23
C MET A 73 -13.22 -20.99 30.21
N LEU A 74 -12.66 -19.82 29.86
CA LEU A 74 -11.51 -19.76 28.94
C LEU A 74 -10.27 -20.46 29.54
N ALA A 75 -10.04 -20.33 30.86
CA ALA A 75 -8.87 -20.88 31.49
C ALA A 75 -8.96 -22.41 31.74
N GLU A 76 -10.17 -22.94 31.95
CA GLU A 76 -10.41 -24.35 32.27
C GLU A 76 -10.77 -25.18 31.01
N GLU A 77 -11.57 -24.65 30.11
CA GLU A 77 -12.09 -25.38 28.95
C GLU A 77 -11.56 -24.87 27.60
N GLY A 78 -10.78 -23.79 27.61
CA GLY A 78 -10.27 -23.16 26.37
C GLY A 78 -9.28 -24.01 25.59
N VAL A 79 -9.49 -24.15 24.30
CA VAL A 79 -8.55 -24.77 23.35
C VAL A 79 -7.50 -23.73 22.91
N PHE A 80 -6.22 -24.06 23.09
CA PHE A 80 -5.12 -23.16 22.73
C PHE A 80 -4.24 -23.75 21.61
N PRO A 81 -3.82 -22.90 20.64
CA PRO A 81 -4.00 -21.44 20.53
C PRO A 81 -5.39 -21.03 20.02
N CYS A 82 -5.95 -19.92 20.55
CA CYS A 82 -7.21 -19.35 20.12
C CYS A 82 -7.09 -17.85 19.77
N ILE A 83 -8.02 -17.31 18.97
CA ILE A 83 -8.05 -15.89 18.62
C ILE A 83 -9.04 -15.17 19.53
N LEU A 84 -8.60 -14.06 20.12
CA LEU A 84 -9.41 -13.23 21.00
C LEU A 84 -9.71 -11.88 20.38
N HIS A 85 -10.93 -11.37 20.59
CA HIS A 85 -11.29 -10.01 20.24
C HIS A 85 -10.81 -9.05 21.33
N TRP A 86 -9.86 -8.19 21.00
CA TRP A 86 -9.05 -7.41 21.94
C TRP A 86 -9.36 -5.92 21.84
N ASN A 87 -9.57 -5.24 22.97
CA ASN A 87 -9.90 -3.82 23.02
C ASN A 87 -11.04 -3.40 22.06
N GLN A 88 -11.95 -4.30 21.71
CA GLN A 88 -13.11 -4.12 20.80
C GLN A 88 -12.77 -3.71 19.36
N ASN A 89 -11.50 -3.67 18.98
CA ASN A 89 -11.07 -3.24 17.65
C ASN A 89 -9.81 -3.96 17.12
N HIS A 90 -9.37 -5.02 17.80
CA HIS A 90 -8.15 -5.73 17.46
C HIS A 90 -8.31 -7.24 17.68
N PHE A 91 -7.47 -8.06 17.03
CA PHE A 91 -7.41 -9.51 17.22
C PHE A 91 -6.02 -9.93 17.65
N VAL A 92 -5.95 -10.79 18.66
CA VAL A 92 -4.71 -11.34 19.20
C VAL A 92 -4.83 -12.85 19.39
N VAL A 93 -3.69 -13.54 19.48
CA VAL A 93 -3.67 -14.98 19.76
C VAL A 93 -3.31 -15.22 21.21
N CYS A 94 -4.21 -15.90 21.95
CA CYS A 94 -3.87 -16.50 23.22
C CYS A 94 -3.35 -17.92 22.96
N TYR A 95 -2.07 -18.17 23.29
CA TYR A 95 -1.47 -19.48 23.00
C TYR A 95 -1.19 -20.34 24.23
N LYS A 96 -1.36 -19.77 25.43
CA LYS A 96 -1.18 -20.52 26.67
C LYS A 96 -1.69 -19.73 27.88
N ILE A 97 -2.35 -20.41 28.81
CA ILE A 97 -2.65 -19.90 30.16
C ILE A 97 -1.97 -20.84 31.18
N THR A 98 -1.33 -20.29 32.19
CA THR A 98 -0.70 -21.07 33.27
C THR A 98 -1.12 -20.51 34.61
N ASN A 99 -1.54 -21.40 35.51
CA ASN A 99 -1.81 -21.08 36.92
C ASN A 99 -0.67 -21.57 37.79
N LYS A 100 0.00 -20.68 38.52
CA LYS A 100 1.02 -21.03 39.52
C LYS A 100 0.60 -20.43 40.85
N SER A 101 0.17 -21.28 41.76
CA SER A 101 -0.21 -20.89 43.13
C SER A 101 -1.24 -19.75 43.18
N GLY A 102 -2.29 -19.83 42.34
CA GLY A 102 -3.37 -18.83 42.30
C GLY A 102 -3.06 -17.58 41.45
N LYS A 103 -1.86 -17.48 40.89
CA LYS A 103 -1.50 -16.41 39.94
C LYS A 103 -1.56 -16.93 38.51
N TYR A 104 -2.46 -16.33 37.71
CA TYR A 104 -2.58 -16.63 36.30
C TYR A 104 -1.57 -15.80 35.47
N ASN A 105 -0.81 -16.49 34.61
CA ASN A 105 0.00 -15.87 33.59
C ASN A 105 -0.60 -16.23 32.23
N ILE A 106 -1.08 -15.22 31.48
CA ILE A 106 -1.73 -15.36 30.18
C ILE A 106 -0.75 -14.92 29.09
N TYR A 107 -0.46 -15.83 28.17
CA TYR A 107 0.53 -15.64 27.12
C TYR A 107 -0.18 -15.24 25.83
N ILE A 108 0.02 -14.01 25.38
CA ILE A 108 -0.59 -13.42 24.21
C ILE A 108 0.48 -13.17 23.14
N ALA A 109 0.18 -13.56 21.89
CA ALA A 109 0.92 -13.13 20.70
C ALA A 109 0.11 -12.07 19.97
N ASP A 110 0.53 -10.83 20.09
CA ASP A 110 -0.14 -9.69 19.48
C ASP A 110 0.49 -9.37 18.11
N PRO A 111 -0.27 -9.44 17.00
CA PRO A 111 0.21 -9.12 15.66
C PRO A 111 0.76 -7.70 15.53
N ALA A 112 0.23 -6.74 16.28
CA ALA A 112 0.65 -5.35 16.24
C ALA A 112 1.94 -5.08 17.03
N SER A 113 2.29 -5.94 18.00
CA SER A 113 3.42 -5.69 18.88
C SER A 113 4.39 -6.87 19.00
N GLN A 114 4.19 -7.72 19.97
CA GLN A 114 5.06 -8.85 20.31
C GLN A 114 4.34 -9.88 21.17
N ARG A 115 5.08 -10.88 21.63
CA ARG A 115 4.56 -11.79 22.66
C ARG A 115 4.63 -11.11 24.02
N LEU A 116 3.50 -11.08 24.69
CA LEU A 116 3.31 -10.43 25.98
C LEU A 116 2.77 -11.46 26.99
N VAL A 117 3.03 -11.21 28.25
CA VAL A 117 2.46 -11.98 29.34
C VAL A 117 1.66 -11.00 30.18
N TYR A 118 0.38 -11.31 30.37
CA TYR A 118 -0.55 -10.49 31.12
C TYR A 118 -0.91 -11.17 32.45
N THR A 119 -1.16 -10.35 33.46
CA THR A 119 -1.87 -10.77 34.66
C THR A 119 -3.36 -10.91 34.38
N ARG A 120 -4.13 -11.60 35.24
CA ARG A 120 -5.58 -11.75 35.06
C ARG A 120 -6.28 -10.39 34.92
N GLU A 121 -6.00 -9.46 35.81
CA GLU A 121 -6.66 -8.13 35.79
C GLU A 121 -6.39 -7.32 34.53
N GLU A 122 -5.14 -7.35 34.05
CA GLU A 122 -4.75 -6.66 32.80
C GLU A 122 -5.41 -7.32 31.58
N PHE A 123 -5.51 -8.65 31.57
CA PHE A 123 -6.10 -9.43 30.52
C PHE A 123 -7.61 -9.16 30.40
N GLU A 124 -8.35 -9.28 31.53
CA GLU A 124 -9.80 -9.05 31.56
C GLU A 124 -10.15 -7.62 31.10
N ARG A 125 -9.37 -6.62 31.51
CA ARG A 125 -9.55 -5.22 31.08
C ARG A 125 -9.44 -5.06 29.56
N CYS A 126 -8.52 -5.76 28.93
CA CYS A 126 -8.31 -5.66 27.48
C CYS A 126 -9.26 -6.56 26.68
N TRP A 127 -9.66 -7.70 27.22
CA TRP A 127 -10.49 -8.69 26.54
C TRP A 127 -11.99 -8.43 26.71
N ILE A 128 -12.41 -8.07 27.93
CA ILE A 128 -13.80 -7.85 28.30
C ILE A 128 -14.16 -6.35 28.28
N GLY A 129 -13.28 -5.48 28.78
CA GLY A 129 -13.46 -4.03 28.86
C GLY A 129 -13.32 -3.44 30.25
N CYS A 130 -13.58 -2.14 30.42
CA CYS A 130 -13.34 -1.44 31.69
C CYS A 130 -14.35 -1.71 32.80
N ASN A 131 -15.54 -2.24 32.48
CA ASN A 131 -16.61 -2.58 33.46
C ASN A 131 -16.69 -4.09 33.61
N VAL A 132 -15.73 -4.71 34.27
CA VAL A 132 -15.71 -6.17 34.52
C VAL A 132 -16.61 -6.48 35.72
N SER A 133 -17.70 -7.21 35.49
CA SER A 133 -18.51 -7.91 36.50
C SER A 133 -18.23 -9.42 36.46
N VAL A 134 -18.63 -10.16 37.46
CA VAL A 134 -18.39 -11.62 37.55
C VAL A 134 -18.94 -12.39 36.36
N ASP A 135 -20.01 -11.89 35.72
CA ASP A 135 -20.65 -12.49 34.54
C ASP A 135 -20.24 -11.86 33.20
N SER A 136 -19.24 -10.98 33.19
CA SER A 136 -18.76 -10.33 31.96
C SER A 136 -18.05 -11.32 31.06
N LYS A 137 -18.44 -11.35 29.77
CA LYS A 137 -17.96 -12.31 28.79
C LYS A 137 -17.12 -11.62 27.71
N GLY A 138 -16.02 -12.23 27.34
CA GLY A 138 -15.21 -11.85 26.18
C GLY A 138 -15.43 -12.81 25.02
N VAL A 139 -15.14 -12.35 23.79
CA VAL A 139 -15.32 -13.14 22.56
C VAL A 139 -14.01 -13.84 22.20
N ALA A 140 -14.11 -15.14 21.92
CA ALA A 140 -12.99 -15.98 21.51
C ALA A 140 -13.40 -16.86 20.32
N LEU A 141 -12.46 -17.12 19.41
CA LEU A 141 -12.56 -18.10 18.33
C LEU A 141 -11.61 -19.24 18.64
N MET A 142 -12.14 -20.42 18.92
CA MET A 142 -11.38 -21.64 19.10
C MET A 142 -11.12 -22.27 17.75
N LEU A 143 -9.93 -22.86 17.55
CA LEU A 143 -9.51 -23.47 16.29
C LEU A 143 -8.82 -24.80 16.55
N GLU A 144 -9.29 -25.85 15.89
CA GLU A 144 -8.65 -27.17 15.88
C GLU A 144 -8.41 -27.60 14.42
N PRO A 145 -7.24 -28.16 14.07
CA PRO A 145 -6.99 -28.63 12.72
C PRO A 145 -7.84 -29.87 12.42
N SER A 146 -8.56 -29.87 11.30
CA SER A 146 -9.28 -31.05 10.78
C SER A 146 -8.35 -31.90 9.90
N ASP A 147 -8.84 -33.05 9.45
CA ASP A 147 -8.12 -33.94 8.53
C ASP A 147 -7.80 -33.28 7.17
N ASN A 148 -8.52 -32.21 6.82
CA ASN A 148 -8.32 -31.45 5.60
C ASN A 148 -7.33 -30.28 5.77
N PHE A 149 -6.79 -30.06 6.96
CA PHE A 149 -5.86 -28.97 7.21
C PHE A 149 -4.56 -29.12 6.40
N GLY A 150 -4.24 -28.12 5.59
CA GLY A 150 -3.02 -28.09 4.80
C GLY A 150 -3.11 -28.71 3.42
N GLN A 151 -4.28 -29.13 2.97
CA GLN A 151 -4.48 -29.63 1.59
C GLN A 151 -4.53 -28.50 0.56
N ILE A 152 -4.76 -27.27 1.00
CA ILE A 152 -4.85 -26.09 0.12
C ILE A 152 -3.44 -25.54 -0.15
N GLU A 153 -3.02 -25.53 -1.40
CA GLU A 153 -1.78 -24.89 -1.84
C GLU A 153 -1.91 -23.38 -1.84
N ASP A 154 -0.90 -22.69 -1.31
CA ASP A 154 -0.80 -21.25 -1.37
C ASP A 154 -0.15 -20.80 -2.68
N GLU A 155 -0.98 -20.37 -3.63
CA GLU A 155 -0.56 -19.90 -4.95
C GLU A 155 0.31 -18.63 -4.90
N TYR A 156 0.18 -17.82 -3.84
CA TYR A 156 0.86 -16.52 -3.71
C TYR A 156 2.33 -16.67 -3.28
N THR A 157 2.73 -17.79 -2.69
CA THR A 157 4.13 -18.02 -2.30
C THR A 157 5.07 -18.21 -3.48
N LYS A 158 4.55 -18.63 -4.64
CA LYS A 158 5.33 -18.91 -5.87
C LYS A 158 5.79 -17.61 -6.58
N ASN A 159 5.14 -16.49 -6.38
CA ASN A 159 5.35 -15.24 -7.14
C ASN A 159 6.13 -14.14 -6.40
N SER A 160 6.77 -14.44 -5.28
CA SER A 160 7.51 -13.42 -4.53
C SER A 160 8.78 -12.97 -5.26
N ARG A 161 8.90 -11.66 -5.55
CA ARG A 161 10.13 -11.08 -6.12
C ARG A 161 11.23 -11.07 -5.05
N SER A 162 12.44 -11.43 -5.45
CA SER A 162 13.64 -11.28 -4.63
C SER A 162 14.28 -9.90 -4.85
N LEU A 163 15.09 -9.41 -3.92
CA LEU A 163 15.92 -8.21 -4.14
C LEU A 163 16.81 -8.37 -5.41
N LEU A 164 17.20 -9.60 -5.73
CA LEU A 164 17.98 -9.88 -6.93
C LEU A 164 17.20 -9.61 -8.24
N SER A 165 15.88 -9.70 -8.22
CA SER A 165 15.07 -9.40 -9.42
C SER A 165 15.18 -7.94 -9.86
N PHE A 166 15.54 -7.05 -8.94
CA PHE A 166 15.80 -5.63 -9.24
C PHE A 166 17.14 -5.42 -9.99
N ALA A 167 18.00 -6.44 -10.05
CA ALA A 167 19.23 -6.37 -10.83
C ALA A 167 18.97 -6.12 -12.32
N LYS A 168 17.78 -6.47 -12.85
CA LYS A 168 17.37 -6.16 -14.21
C LYS A 168 17.45 -4.65 -14.55
N TYR A 169 17.19 -3.77 -13.58
CA TYR A 169 17.25 -2.32 -13.79
C TYR A 169 18.68 -1.78 -14.00
N PHE A 170 19.70 -2.56 -13.66
CA PHE A 170 21.10 -2.22 -13.88
C PHE A 170 21.62 -2.63 -15.25
N THR A 171 20.96 -3.59 -15.90
CA THR A 171 21.44 -4.18 -17.16
C THR A 171 21.60 -3.13 -18.29
N PRO A 172 20.75 -2.10 -18.44
CA PRO A 172 20.94 -1.07 -19.45
C PRO A 172 22.15 -0.18 -19.21
N TYR A 173 22.66 -0.12 -17.95
CA TYR A 173 23.71 0.80 -17.52
C TYR A 173 25.06 0.12 -17.32
N LYS A 174 25.31 -1.05 -17.96
CA LYS A 174 26.57 -1.81 -17.85
C LYS A 174 27.81 -0.97 -18.09
N GLY A 175 27.79 -0.06 -19.07
CA GLY A 175 28.91 0.84 -19.37
C GLY A 175 29.21 1.81 -18.22
N MET A 176 28.18 2.41 -17.62
CA MET A 176 28.34 3.31 -16.48
C MET A 176 28.80 2.57 -15.23
N ILE A 177 28.35 1.34 -15.02
CA ILE A 177 28.81 0.48 -13.92
C ILE A 177 30.28 0.14 -14.10
N CYS A 178 30.72 -0.17 -15.34
CA CYS A 178 32.13 -0.41 -15.64
C CYS A 178 33.01 0.81 -15.35
N GLN A 179 32.56 2.02 -15.78
CA GLN A 179 33.24 3.28 -15.45
C GLN A 179 33.32 3.54 -13.95
N LEU A 180 32.23 3.23 -13.22
CA LEU A 180 32.18 3.39 -11.78
C LEU A 180 33.15 2.42 -11.07
N VAL A 181 33.21 1.16 -11.51
CA VAL A 181 34.15 0.18 -10.99
C VAL A 181 35.59 0.61 -11.28
N LEU A 182 35.89 1.13 -12.48
CA LEU A 182 37.19 1.64 -12.83
C LEU A 182 37.59 2.85 -11.96
N ALA A 183 36.67 3.79 -11.75
CA ALA A 183 36.88 4.93 -10.85
C ALA A 183 37.15 4.48 -9.41
N MET A 184 36.41 3.45 -8.94
CA MET A 184 36.64 2.85 -7.62
C MET A 184 38.01 2.22 -7.50
N LEU A 185 38.47 1.45 -8.49
CA LEU A 185 39.81 0.83 -8.50
C LEU A 185 40.90 1.87 -8.50
N LEU A 186 40.80 2.92 -9.33
CA LEU A 186 41.76 4.03 -9.35
C LEU A 186 41.82 4.77 -8.01
N GLY A 187 40.65 5.05 -7.40
CA GLY A 187 40.58 5.68 -6.08
C GLY A 187 41.22 4.81 -5.00
N SER A 188 40.97 3.48 -5.02
CA SER A 188 41.62 2.55 -4.09
C SER A 188 43.11 2.48 -4.25
N LEU A 189 43.62 2.55 -5.48
CA LEU A 189 45.06 2.56 -5.76
C LEU A 189 45.76 3.82 -5.21
N ILE A 190 45.11 4.99 -5.37
CA ILE A 190 45.62 6.23 -4.78
C ILE A 190 45.64 6.15 -3.25
N GLN A 191 44.52 5.67 -2.66
CA GLN A 191 44.42 5.52 -1.20
C GLN A 191 45.46 4.52 -0.64
N LEU A 192 45.86 3.52 -1.40
CA LEU A 192 46.91 2.57 -1.03
C LEU A 192 48.29 3.24 -0.95
N ILE A 193 48.59 4.22 -1.79
CA ILE A 193 49.90 4.90 -1.86
C ILE A 193 50.08 5.91 -0.70
N LEU A 194 48.99 6.56 -0.26
CA LEU A 194 49.06 7.64 0.74
C LEU A 194 49.72 7.25 2.08
N PRO A 195 49.49 6.07 2.69
CA PRO A 195 50.20 5.66 3.91
C PRO A 195 51.73 5.57 3.73
N PHE A 196 52.16 5.04 2.58
CA PHE A 196 53.61 4.91 2.29
C PHE A 196 54.26 6.25 2.04
N LEU A 197 53.58 7.21 1.43
CA LEU A 197 54.08 8.58 1.31
C LEU A 197 54.22 9.25 2.68
N SER A 198 53.24 9.02 3.58
CA SER A 198 53.35 9.53 4.95
C SER A 198 54.51 8.91 5.72
N GLN A 199 54.72 7.61 5.51
CA GLN A 199 55.93 6.93 6.07
C GLN A 199 57.21 7.51 5.51
N ALA A 200 57.35 7.62 4.18
CA ALA A 200 58.54 8.14 3.53
C ALA A 200 58.85 9.61 3.92
N MET A 201 57.80 10.42 4.12
CA MET A 201 57.93 11.80 4.60
C MET A 201 58.65 11.87 5.94
N VAL A 202 58.37 10.97 6.87
CA VAL A 202 58.99 10.94 8.18
C VAL A 202 60.36 10.26 8.14
N ASP A 203 60.45 9.07 7.56
CA ASP A 203 61.66 8.26 7.61
C ASP A 203 62.79 8.82 6.73
N GLN A 204 62.46 9.25 5.50
CA GLN A 204 63.47 9.76 4.54
C GLN A 204 63.56 11.28 4.53
N GLY A 205 62.44 11.97 4.75
CA GLY A 205 62.42 13.43 4.77
C GLY A 205 62.89 14.01 6.10
N VAL A 206 62.14 13.74 7.20
CA VAL A 206 62.41 14.36 8.51
C VAL A 206 63.67 13.74 9.15
N ASN A 207 63.70 12.42 9.30
CA ASN A 207 64.88 11.74 9.91
C ASN A 207 66.14 11.83 9.03
N GLY A 208 65.98 11.86 7.69
CA GLY A 208 67.06 12.05 6.74
C GLY A 208 67.46 13.50 6.54
N GLN A 209 66.80 14.47 7.18
CA GLN A 209 66.99 15.93 7.05
C GLN A 209 67.01 16.41 5.59
N ASN A 210 66.20 15.82 4.73
CA ASN A 210 66.19 16.09 3.28
C ASN A 210 64.90 16.86 2.87
N LEU A 211 65.07 18.16 2.66
CA LEU A 211 63.95 19.06 2.26
C LEU A 211 63.46 18.79 0.86
N ASP A 212 64.28 18.30 -0.05
CA ASP A 212 63.91 18.04 -1.43
C ASP A 212 62.87 16.87 -1.48
N ILE A 213 63.09 15.83 -0.68
CA ILE A 213 62.14 14.71 -0.54
C ILE A 213 60.81 15.18 0.06
N ILE A 214 60.85 16.03 1.10
CA ILE A 214 59.63 16.58 1.71
C ILE A 214 58.84 17.39 0.68
N THR A 215 59.53 18.22 -0.11
CA THR A 215 58.87 19.03 -1.15
C THR A 215 58.29 18.16 -2.26
N LEU A 216 59.00 17.11 -2.69
CA LEU A 216 58.47 16.14 -3.67
C LEU A 216 57.20 15.43 -3.17
N ILE A 217 57.25 14.97 -1.91
CA ILE A 217 56.08 14.30 -1.30
C ILE A 217 54.90 15.27 -1.16
N LEU A 218 55.11 16.54 -0.83
CA LEU A 218 54.12 17.57 -0.79
C LEU A 218 53.34 17.66 -2.14
N PHE A 219 54.08 17.82 -3.23
CA PHE A 219 53.50 17.90 -4.58
C PHE A 219 52.79 16.60 -4.96
N ALA A 220 53.33 15.43 -4.62
CA ALA A 220 52.72 14.13 -4.85
C ALA A 220 51.40 14.00 -4.07
N GLN A 221 51.38 14.35 -2.79
CA GLN A 221 50.14 14.30 -1.97
C GLN A 221 49.07 15.29 -2.48
N LEU A 222 49.50 16.49 -2.90
CA LEU A 222 48.58 17.49 -3.48
C LEU A 222 48.00 17.00 -4.82
N GLY A 223 48.81 16.38 -5.68
CA GLY A 223 48.38 15.76 -6.92
C GLY A 223 47.38 14.62 -6.66
N PHE A 224 47.67 13.74 -5.71
CA PHE A 224 46.75 12.66 -5.34
C PHE A 224 45.48 13.17 -4.70
N ALA A 225 45.50 14.25 -3.91
CA ALA A 225 44.30 14.87 -3.35
C ALA A 225 43.36 15.40 -4.47
N ILE A 226 43.95 16.12 -5.46
CA ILE A 226 43.20 16.61 -6.63
C ILE A 226 42.62 15.42 -7.43
N ALA A 227 43.43 14.38 -7.67
CA ALA A 227 42.97 13.18 -8.38
C ALA A 227 41.81 12.48 -7.65
N THR A 228 41.89 12.34 -6.32
CA THR A 228 40.85 11.74 -5.51
C THR A 228 39.56 12.57 -5.59
N LEU A 229 39.63 13.89 -5.45
CA LEU A 229 38.49 14.79 -5.59
C LEU A 229 37.85 14.67 -6.99
N SER A 230 38.66 14.58 -8.04
CA SER A 230 38.18 14.42 -9.41
C SER A 230 37.46 13.08 -9.60
N ILE A 231 38.02 11.99 -9.08
CA ILE A 231 37.42 10.66 -9.11
C ILE A 231 36.11 10.66 -8.35
N ASP A 232 36.04 11.25 -7.16
CA ASP A 232 34.84 11.33 -6.35
C ASP A 232 33.73 12.17 -7.02
N TYR A 233 34.10 13.24 -7.71
CA TYR A 233 33.19 14.05 -8.49
C TYR A 233 32.61 13.26 -9.66
N ILE A 234 33.46 12.59 -10.45
CA ILE A 234 33.00 11.74 -11.58
C ILE A 234 32.09 10.62 -11.08
N ARG A 235 32.48 9.93 -10.01
CA ARG A 235 31.69 8.88 -9.38
C ARG A 235 30.30 9.39 -8.94
N SER A 236 30.27 10.53 -8.29
CA SER A 236 29.02 11.14 -7.80
C SER A 236 28.10 11.53 -8.96
N TRP A 237 28.67 12.04 -10.05
CA TRP A 237 27.96 12.40 -11.26
C TRP A 237 27.33 11.16 -11.95
N ILE A 238 28.10 10.08 -12.10
CA ILE A 238 27.62 8.81 -12.68
C ILE A 238 26.48 8.23 -11.82
N LEU A 239 26.68 8.20 -10.50
CA LEU A 239 25.66 7.70 -9.56
C LEU A 239 24.39 8.55 -9.63
N LEU A 240 24.48 9.88 -9.66
CA LEU A 240 23.34 10.76 -9.74
C LEU A 240 22.53 10.50 -11.02
N HIS A 241 23.21 10.40 -12.15
CA HIS A 241 22.57 10.17 -13.45
C HIS A 241 21.86 8.80 -13.51
N MET A 242 22.54 7.75 -13.03
CA MET A 242 21.99 6.39 -12.96
C MET A 242 20.81 6.31 -11.99
N ASN A 243 20.96 6.93 -10.80
CA ASN A 243 19.91 6.98 -9.78
C ASN A 243 18.61 7.60 -10.31
N SER A 244 18.71 8.75 -10.99
CA SER A 244 17.54 9.46 -11.49
C SER A 244 16.78 8.65 -12.54
N ARG A 245 17.47 7.97 -13.45
CA ARG A 245 16.84 7.16 -14.50
C ARG A 245 16.21 5.89 -13.95
N ILE A 246 16.89 5.20 -13.03
CA ILE A 246 16.34 3.99 -12.41
C ILE A 246 15.14 4.34 -11.52
N ASP A 247 15.14 5.50 -10.87
CA ASP A 247 14.02 5.98 -10.06
C ASP A 247 12.75 6.14 -10.89
N ILE A 248 12.88 6.81 -12.05
CA ILE A 248 11.74 6.98 -12.98
C ILE A 248 11.20 5.61 -13.42
N GLN A 249 12.08 4.68 -13.79
CA GLN A 249 11.65 3.34 -14.23
C GLN A 249 10.97 2.55 -13.10
N LEU A 250 11.50 2.61 -11.88
CA LEU A 250 10.91 1.92 -10.73
C LEU A 250 9.52 2.46 -10.40
N ILE A 251 9.36 3.80 -10.41
CA ILE A 251 8.07 4.43 -10.14
C ILE A 251 7.10 4.17 -11.30
N ALA A 252 7.56 4.20 -12.54
CA ALA A 252 6.73 3.88 -13.70
C ALA A 252 6.21 2.44 -13.65
N ASP A 253 7.09 1.44 -13.40
CA ASP A 253 6.70 0.03 -13.26
C ASP A 253 5.72 -0.18 -12.09
N PHE A 254 5.89 0.59 -11.01
CA PHE A 254 4.96 0.56 -9.89
C PHE A 254 3.58 1.11 -10.27
N LEU A 255 3.53 2.26 -10.97
CA LEU A 255 2.28 2.87 -11.43
C LEU A 255 1.58 1.98 -12.46
N ILE A 256 2.32 1.36 -13.38
CA ILE A 256 1.77 0.38 -14.33
C ILE A 256 1.12 -0.77 -13.56
N LYS A 257 1.81 -1.33 -12.57
CA LYS A 257 1.23 -2.40 -11.74
C LYS A 257 0.03 -1.91 -10.93
N LEU A 258 0.11 -0.71 -10.36
CA LEU A 258 -1.00 -0.13 -9.58
C LEU A 258 -2.25 0.04 -10.43
N THR A 259 -2.11 0.56 -11.66
CA THR A 259 -3.24 0.76 -12.59
C THR A 259 -3.81 -0.55 -13.16
N ALA A 260 -3.03 -1.63 -13.15
CA ALA A 260 -3.47 -2.95 -13.57
C ALA A 260 -4.22 -3.74 -12.48
N LEU A 261 -4.23 -3.25 -11.22
CA LEU A 261 -4.92 -3.93 -10.12
C LEU A 261 -6.44 -3.70 -10.15
N PRO A 262 -7.25 -4.70 -9.73
CA PRO A 262 -8.71 -4.59 -9.71
C PRO A 262 -9.19 -3.51 -8.72
N LEU A 263 -10.38 -2.95 -8.98
CA LEU A 263 -10.97 -1.88 -8.16
C LEU A 263 -11.13 -2.29 -6.68
N GLN A 264 -11.40 -3.57 -6.42
CA GLN A 264 -11.53 -4.13 -5.08
C GLN A 264 -10.28 -3.87 -4.20
N PHE A 265 -9.09 -3.81 -4.81
CA PHE A 265 -7.86 -3.46 -4.11
C PHE A 265 -7.91 -2.05 -3.52
N PHE A 266 -8.40 -1.08 -4.31
CA PHE A 266 -8.50 0.32 -3.88
C PHE A 266 -9.61 0.53 -2.84
N ASP A 267 -10.69 -0.22 -2.94
CA ASP A 267 -11.81 -0.16 -1.99
C ASP A 267 -11.45 -0.76 -0.63
N SER A 268 -10.53 -1.73 -0.60
CA SER A 268 -10.11 -2.39 0.64
C SER A 268 -9.00 -1.68 1.40
N ARG A 269 -8.35 -0.65 0.80
CA ARG A 269 -7.16 0.01 1.38
C ARG A 269 -7.35 1.50 1.58
N MET A 270 -6.63 2.04 2.56
CA MET A 270 -6.56 3.49 2.77
C MET A 270 -5.62 4.14 1.75
N THR A 271 -5.97 5.31 1.24
CA THR A 271 -5.12 6.08 0.31
C THR A 271 -3.73 6.34 0.89
N GLY A 272 -3.62 6.59 2.21
CA GLY A 272 -2.34 6.78 2.89
C GLY A 272 -1.41 5.57 2.82
N ASP A 273 -1.95 4.34 2.87
CA ASP A 273 -1.17 3.11 2.76
C ASP A 273 -0.58 2.95 1.35
N ILE A 274 -1.37 3.30 0.32
CA ILE A 274 -0.92 3.25 -1.08
C ILE A 274 0.21 4.28 -1.31
N LEU A 275 0.04 5.52 -0.85
CA LEU A 275 1.06 6.57 -0.97
C LEU A 275 2.35 6.21 -0.23
N GLN A 276 2.25 5.54 0.91
CA GLN A 276 3.41 5.11 1.67
C GLN A 276 4.22 4.02 0.96
N ARG A 277 3.56 3.16 0.15
CA ARG A 277 4.22 2.16 -0.71
C ARG A 277 5.08 2.80 -1.81
N VAL A 278 4.69 3.99 -2.30
CA VAL A 278 5.56 4.80 -3.17
C VAL A 278 6.87 5.14 -2.45
N GLY A 279 6.80 5.49 -1.16
CA GLY A 279 7.98 5.73 -0.32
C GLY A 279 8.87 4.49 -0.11
N ASP A 280 8.30 3.29 -0.11
CA ASP A 280 9.05 2.03 0.01
C ASP A 280 9.97 1.77 -1.19
N HIS A 281 9.59 2.21 -2.40
CA HIS A 281 10.48 2.19 -3.57
C HIS A 281 11.75 3.00 -3.34
N GLY A 282 11.63 4.16 -2.69
CA GLY A 282 12.79 5.00 -2.33
C GLY A 282 13.78 4.28 -1.42
N ARG A 283 13.30 3.47 -0.47
CA ARG A 283 14.18 2.67 0.41
C ARG A 283 14.90 1.56 -0.34
N ILE A 284 14.20 0.83 -1.21
CA ILE A 284 14.81 -0.21 -2.05
C ILE A 284 15.82 0.40 -3.00
N LYS A 285 15.48 1.52 -3.65
CA LYS A 285 16.39 2.28 -4.51
C LYS A 285 17.67 2.68 -3.78
N ASN A 286 17.56 3.31 -2.61
CA ASN A 286 18.70 3.75 -1.81
C ASN A 286 19.60 2.57 -1.41
N PHE A 287 19.01 1.44 -1.05
CA PHE A 287 19.76 0.22 -0.79
C PHE A 287 20.51 -0.26 -2.04
N LEU A 288 19.81 -0.41 -3.16
CA LEU A 288 20.38 -1.00 -4.38
C LEU A 288 21.46 -0.11 -5.02
N LEU A 289 21.24 1.20 -5.06
CA LEU A 289 22.10 2.14 -5.79
C LEU A 289 23.19 2.74 -4.92
N SER A 290 22.80 3.34 -3.78
CA SER A 290 23.77 4.08 -2.95
C SER A 290 24.56 3.14 -2.05
N ASN A 291 23.86 2.24 -1.35
CA ASN A 291 24.52 1.43 -0.31
C ASN A 291 25.23 0.20 -0.89
N SER A 292 24.68 -0.45 -1.92
CA SER A 292 25.32 -1.62 -2.53
C SER A 292 26.63 -1.29 -3.25
N MET A 293 26.68 -0.17 -3.97
CA MET A 293 27.92 0.26 -4.63
C MET A 293 28.98 0.72 -3.63
N ARG A 294 28.55 1.45 -2.58
CA ARG A 294 29.44 1.91 -1.52
C ARG A 294 30.06 0.74 -0.75
N ILE A 295 29.27 -0.31 -0.44
CA ILE A 295 29.76 -1.47 0.30
C ILE A 295 30.85 -2.24 -0.47
N VAL A 296 30.70 -2.39 -1.79
CA VAL A 296 31.69 -3.06 -2.63
C VAL A 296 33.02 -2.33 -2.57
N PHE A 297 32.99 -1.00 -2.70
CA PHE A 297 34.18 -0.17 -2.59
C PHE A 297 34.84 -0.24 -1.20
N SER A 298 34.03 -0.11 -0.15
CA SER A 298 34.50 -0.19 1.23
C SER A 298 35.06 -1.57 1.56
N PHE A 299 34.51 -2.64 1.00
CA PHE A 299 35.05 -3.99 1.16
C PHE A 299 36.44 -4.12 0.52
N VAL A 300 36.61 -3.63 -0.70
CA VAL A 300 37.93 -3.64 -1.38
C VAL A 300 38.96 -2.88 -0.57
N ASN A 301 38.65 -1.66 -0.14
CA ASN A 301 39.54 -0.85 0.69
C ASN A 301 39.84 -1.51 2.04
N PHE A 302 38.81 -2.09 2.67
CA PHE A 302 38.99 -2.80 3.94
C PHE A 302 39.97 -3.96 3.82
N VAL A 303 39.86 -4.78 2.77
CA VAL A 303 40.78 -5.90 2.52
C VAL A 303 42.21 -5.39 2.25
N ILE A 304 42.35 -4.33 1.45
CA ILE A 304 43.67 -3.72 1.14
C ILE A 304 44.32 -3.22 2.42
N TYR A 305 43.60 -2.44 3.24
CA TYR A 305 44.18 -1.92 4.48
C TYR A 305 44.45 -3.01 5.51
N LEU A 306 43.65 -4.09 5.56
CA LEU A 306 43.99 -5.24 6.38
C LEU A 306 45.26 -5.94 5.96
N MET A 307 45.48 -6.10 4.64
CA MET A 307 46.74 -6.67 4.13
C MET A 307 47.97 -5.82 4.50
N ILE A 308 47.88 -4.50 4.38
CA ILE A 308 48.94 -3.60 4.78
C ILE A 308 49.17 -3.67 6.30
N LEU A 309 48.12 -3.71 7.10
CA LEU A 309 48.24 -3.83 8.55
C LEU A 309 48.88 -5.15 8.97
N ALA A 310 48.54 -6.26 8.27
CA ALA A 310 49.21 -7.55 8.47
C ALA A 310 50.69 -7.53 8.13
N TYR A 311 51.08 -6.79 7.06
CA TYR A 311 52.46 -6.63 6.67
C TYR A 311 53.28 -5.83 7.71
N TYR A 312 52.67 -4.80 8.32
CA TYR A 312 53.36 -4.02 9.36
C TYR A 312 53.52 -4.78 10.66
N ASN A 313 52.43 -5.35 11.20
CA ASN A 313 52.47 -6.06 12.47
C ASN A 313 51.24 -6.93 12.71
N LEU A 314 51.43 -8.24 12.79
CA LEU A 314 50.35 -9.19 13.00
C LEU A 314 49.63 -9.05 14.36
N ARG A 315 50.34 -8.59 15.41
CA ARG A 315 49.73 -8.36 16.74
C ARG A 315 48.77 -7.19 16.70
N ILE A 316 49.08 -6.15 15.96
CA ILE A 316 48.22 -4.98 15.78
C ILE A 316 46.97 -5.39 15.00
N LEU A 317 47.12 -6.21 13.95
CA LEU A 317 45.98 -6.75 13.21
C LEU A 317 45.03 -7.56 14.13
N THR A 318 45.58 -8.43 15.00
CA THR A 318 44.72 -9.22 15.91
C THR A 318 43.89 -8.34 16.86
N ILE A 319 44.53 -7.28 17.41
CA ILE A 319 43.78 -6.33 18.29
C ILE A 319 42.73 -5.58 17.51
N PHE A 320 43.03 -5.14 16.31
CA PHE A 320 42.05 -4.50 15.44
C PHE A 320 40.87 -5.42 15.14
N MET A 321 41.10 -6.69 14.82
CA MET A 321 40.06 -7.68 14.56
C MET A 321 39.18 -7.95 15.79
N ILE A 322 39.80 -8.11 16.97
CA ILE A 322 39.04 -8.33 18.23
C ILE A 322 38.19 -7.10 18.54
N GLY A 323 38.71 -5.89 18.42
CA GLY A 323 37.93 -4.66 18.64
C GLY A 323 36.75 -4.52 17.71
N ASN A 324 36.93 -4.85 16.42
CA ASN A 324 35.83 -4.81 15.46
C ASN A 324 34.78 -5.92 15.70
N VAL A 325 35.18 -7.10 16.12
CA VAL A 325 34.21 -8.16 16.49
C VAL A 325 33.35 -7.71 17.67
N LEU A 326 33.95 -7.11 18.71
CA LEU A 326 33.21 -6.56 19.85
C LEU A 326 32.25 -5.43 19.42
N TYR A 327 32.70 -4.55 18.54
CA TYR A 327 31.89 -3.50 17.95
C TYR A 327 30.69 -4.07 17.18
N ILE A 328 30.88 -5.08 16.31
CA ILE A 328 29.80 -5.72 15.55
C ILE A 328 28.80 -6.42 16.48
N ILE A 329 29.27 -7.12 17.51
CA ILE A 329 28.41 -7.76 18.51
C ILE A 329 27.55 -6.70 19.21
N TRP A 330 28.16 -5.57 19.62
CA TRP A 330 27.45 -4.45 20.24
C TRP A 330 26.34 -3.93 19.36
N VAL A 331 26.62 -3.61 18.11
CA VAL A 331 25.63 -3.07 17.17
C VAL A 331 24.52 -4.08 16.87
N SER A 332 24.87 -5.36 16.70
CA SER A 332 23.92 -6.43 16.40
C SER A 332 22.87 -6.62 17.49
N PHE A 333 23.25 -6.32 18.74
CA PHE A 333 22.31 -6.38 19.88
C PHE A 333 21.12 -5.41 19.70
N PHE A 334 21.35 -4.23 19.10
CA PHE A 334 20.32 -3.22 18.92
C PHE A 334 19.45 -3.42 17.65
N MET A 335 19.90 -4.22 16.68
CA MET A 335 19.21 -4.39 15.39
C MET A 335 17.77 -4.88 15.53
N ARG A 336 17.51 -5.81 16.47
CA ARG A 336 16.14 -6.31 16.72
C ARG A 336 15.22 -5.22 17.25
N TYR A 337 15.71 -4.42 18.19
CA TYR A 337 14.94 -3.34 18.83
C TYR A 337 14.62 -2.23 17.85
N ARG A 338 15.59 -1.89 16.99
CA ARG A 338 15.41 -0.92 15.92
C ARG A 338 14.31 -1.34 14.94
N ARG A 339 14.32 -2.59 14.49
CA ARG A 339 13.27 -3.14 13.61
C ARG A 339 11.86 -2.97 14.21
N GLU A 340 11.71 -3.21 15.50
CA GLU A 340 10.41 -3.04 16.17
C GLU A 340 9.92 -1.60 16.19
N LEU A 341 10.84 -0.67 16.41
CA LEU A 341 10.52 0.75 16.39
C LEU A 341 10.19 1.25 15.00
N ASP A 342 10.89 0.77 13.97
CA ASP A 342 10.64 1.15 12.57
C ASP A 342 9.24 0.70 12.12
N ILE A 343 8.81 -0.51 12.48
CA ILE A 343 7.46 -0.98 12.19
C ILE A 343 6.40 -0.11 12.89
N LYS A 344 6.60 0.20 14.19
CA LYS A 344 5.68 1.07 14.95
C LYS A 344 5.62 2.48 14.37
N ARG A 345 6.77 3.02 13.95
CA ARG A 345 6.86 4.33 13.31
C ARG A 345 6.10 4.34 12.00
N PHE A 346 6.23 3.29 11.20
CA PHE A 346 5.54 3.16 9.92
C PHE A 346 4.02 3.24 10.10
N HIS A 347 3.43 2.39 10.96
CA HIS A 347 2.00 2.42 11.23
C HIS A 347 1.50 3.79 11.70
N GLN A 348 2.27 4.41 12.61
CA GLN A 348 1.86 5.70 13.14
C GLN A 348 1.98 6.82 12.10
N SER A 349 2.96 6.72 11.19
CA SER A 349 3.13 7.66 10.07
C SER A 349 2.02 7.52 9.02
N ALA A 350 1.56 6.30 8.73
CA ALA A 350 0.42 6.06 7.84
C ALA A 350 -0.87 6.69 8.39
N LEU A 351 -1.12 6.50 9.70
CA LEU A 351 -2.26 7.11 10.38
C LEU A 351 -2.20 8.64 10.35
N GLU A 352 -1.01 9.22 10.56
CA GLU A 352 -0.78 10.65 10.51
C GLU A 352 -1.10 11.21 9.13
N GLN A 353 -0.56 10.60 8.09
CA GLN A 353 -0.77 11.02 6.71
C GLN A 353 -2.24 10.91 6.30
N SER A 354 -2.92 9.83 6.68
CA SER A 354 -4.34 9.63 6.44
C SER A 354 -5.19 10.70 7.14
N LYS A 355 -4.86 11.03 8.40
CA LYS A 355 -5.57 12.09 9.15
C LYS A 355 -5.34 13.48 8.57
N MET A 356 -4.14 13.76 8.07
CA MET A 356 -3.83 15.02 7.40
C MET A 356 -4.66 15.18 6.12
N ILE A 357 -4.74 14.13 5.30
CA ILE A 357 -5.57 14.12 4.09
C ILE A 357 -7.04 14.35 4.44
N GLN A 358 -7.58 13.62 5.43
CA GLN A 358 -8.97 13.80 5.88
C GLN A 358 -9.25 15.22 6.37
N LEU A 359 -8.33 15.83 7.11
CA LEU A 359 -8.48 17.19 7.61
C LEU A 359 -8.50 18.22 6.49
N VAL A 360 -7.62 18.07 5.50
CA VAL A 360 -7.55 18.99 4.35
C VAL A 360 -8.78 18.83 3.45
N GLN A 361 -9.18 17.61 3.12
CA GLN A 361 -10.36 17.34 2.28
C GLN A 361 -11.66 17.73 2.97
N GLY A 362 -11.78 17.47 4.27
CA GLY A 362 -12.97 17.81 5.08
C GLY A 362 -12.95 19.21 5.68
N MET A 363 -12.09 20.14 5.19
CA MET A 363 -11.95 21.48 5.81
C MET A 363 -13.25 22.26 5.84
N GLN A 364 -14.10 22.13 4.82
CA GLN A 364 -15.41 22.79 4.79
C GLN A 364 -16.28 22.34 5.96
N ASP A 365 -16.39 21.03 6.19
CA ASP A 365 -17.18 20.48 7.30
C ASP A 365 -16.57 20.83 8.66
N VAL A 366 -15.24 20.84 8.74
CA VAL A 366 -14.52 21.28 9.95
C VAL A 366 -14.89 22.72 10.31
N LYS A 367 -14.96 23.61 9.30
CA LYS A 367 -15.35 25.01 9.47
C LYS A 367 -16.84 25.16 9.81
N LEU A 368 -17.72 24.46 9.09
CA LEU A 368 -19.16 24.51 9.33
C LEU A 368 -19.56 24.06 10.74
N ASN A 369 -18.85 23.05 11.26
CA ASN A 369 -19.12 22.51 12.60
C ASN A 369 -18.27 23.14 13.71
N ASN A 370 -17.44 24.14 13.43
CA ASN A 370 -16.52 24.80 14.39
C ASN A 370 -15.68 23.78 15.18
N CYS A 371 -15.24 22.71 14.54
CA CYS A 371 -14.53 21.61 15.20
C CYS A 371 -13.01 21.59 14.90
N GLU A 372 -12.42 22.73 14.47
CA GLU A 372 -11.01 22.86 14.11
C GLU A 372 -10.09 22.44 15.26
N ARG A 373 -10.42 22.87 16.48
CA ARG A 373 -9.64 22.55 17.68
C ARG A 373 -9.66 21.04 17.96
N GLN A 374 -10.82 20.41 17.83
CA GLN A 374 -10.98 18.96 18.08
C GLN A 374 -10.21 18.15 17.04
N LYS A 375 -10.35 18.49 15.74
CA LYS A 375 -9.68 17.79 14.65
C LYS A 375 -8.16 17.97 14.67
N ARG A 376 -7.69 19.17 15.02
CA ARG A 376 -6.27 19.44 15.24
C ARG A 376 -5.74 18.59 16.41
N TRP A 377 -6.46 18.48 17.52
CA TRP A 377 -6.04 17.66 18.66
C TRP A 377 -6.02 16.16 18.35
N GLU A 378 -6.92 15.66 17.52
CA GLU A 378 -6.85 14.28 17.03
C GLU A 378 -5.52 14.04 16.31
N TRP A 379 -5.13 14.92 15.40
CA TRP A 379 -3.85 14.88 14.71
C TRP A 379 -2.66 15.05 15.65
N GLU A 380 -2.71 16.03 16.56
CA GLU A 380 -1.65 16.28 17.55
C GLU A 380 -1.38 15.03 18.42
N ARG A 381 -2.41 14.29 18.83
CA ARG A 381 -2.26 13.05 19.60
C ARG A 381 -1.49 11.98 18.80
N ILE A 382 -1.69 11.93 17.48
CA ILE A 382 -0.93 11.03 16.60
C ILE A 382 0.53 11.49 16.55
N GLN A 383 0.77 12.79 16.37
CA GLN A 383 2.11 13.37 16.35
C GLN A 383 2.86 13.15 17.68
N VAL A 384 2.20 13.30 18.80
CA VAL A 384 2.81 13.02 20.12
C VAL A 384 3.22 11.54 20.25
N ARG A 385 2.42 10.62 19.73
CA ARG A 385 2.79 9.19 19.69
C ARG A 385 4.00 8.95 18.79
N LEU A 386 3.99 9.56 17.60
CA LEU A 386 5.08 9.47 16.63
C LEU A 386 6.38 10.04 17.20
N PHE A 387 6.29 11.18 17.86
CA PHE A 387 7.40 11.81 18.58
C PHE A 387 7.95 10.93 19.70
N ARG A 388 7.09 10.30 20.50
CA ARG A 388 7.53 9.35 21.56
C ARG A 388 8.26 8.13 20.96
N ILE A 389 7.81 7.62 19.83
CA ILE A 389 8.50 6.54 19.11
C ILE A 389 9.84 7.05 18.59
N GLY A 390 9.88 8.25 18.01
CA GLY A 390 11.10 8.92 17.54
C GLY A 390 12.12 9.11 18.65
N LEU A 391 11.69 9.60 19.83
CA LEU A 391 12.55 9.76 21.01
C LEU A 391 13.14 8.42 21.48
N LYS A 392 12.34 7.34 21.51
CA LYS A 392 12.85 6.00 21.84
C LYS A 392 13.89 5.54 20.81
N GLY A 393 13.62 5.77 19.52
CA GLY A 393 14.56 5.48 18.44
C GLY A 393 15.86 6.26 18.56
N LEU A 394 15.78 7.57 18.84
CA LEU A 394 16.93 8.44 19.06
C LEU A 394 17.75 7.97 20.26
N LYS A 395 17.10 7.68 21.40
CA LYS A 395 17.79 7.17 22.61
C LYS A 395 18.58 5.89 22.31
N ILE A 396 17.99 4.95 21.59
CA ILE A 396 18.65 3.69 21.20
C ILE A 396 19.82 3.97 20.24
N ALA A 397 19.62 4.83 19.25
CA ALA A 397 20.67 5.23 18.32
C ALA A 397 21.84 5.91 19.04
N GLN A 398 21.57 6.79 20.02
CA GLN A 398 22.61 7.45 20.80
C GLN A 398 23.38 6.44 21.68
N ILE A 399 22.71 5.52 22.37
CA ILE A 399 23.38 4.49 23.17
C ILE A 399 24.24 3.60 22.27
N GLN A 400 23.71 3.17 21.13
CA GLN A 400 24.43 2.38 20.14
C GLN A 400 25.67 3.13 19.66
N GLN A 401 25.52 4.40 19.27
CA GLN A 401 26.62 5.23 18.76
C GLN A 401 27.70 5.46 19.82
N THR A 402 27.31 5.79 21.05
CA THR A 402 28.26 6.00 22.17
C THR A 402 29.07 4.74 22.45
N GLY A 403 28.43 3.57 22.51
CA GLY A 403 29.15 2.31 22.69
C GLY A 403 30.05 1.98 21.49
N SER A 404 29.59 2.27 20.27
CA SER A 404 30.39 2.11 19.05
C SER A 404 31.68 2.94 19.09
N VAL A 405 31.56 4.22 19.44
CA VAL A 405 32.69 5.13 19.60
C VAL A 405 33.64 4.62 20.71
N PHE A 406 33.10 4.16 21.84
CA PHE A 406 33.89 3.62 22.92
C PHE A 406 34.75 2.43 22.47
N PHE A 407 34.17 1.42 21.81
CA PHE A 407 34.92 0.25 21.32
C PHE A 407 35.98 0.66 20.29
N THR A 408 35.64 1.56 19.36
CA THR A 408 36.59 2.04 18.33
C THR A 408 37.74 2.80 18.95
N GLN A 409 37.48 3.77 19.83
CA GLN A 409 38.53 4.57 20.48
C GLN A 409 39.42 3.71 21.38
N THR A 410 38.83 2.79 22.13
CA THR A 410 39.61 1.86 22.97
C THR A 410 40.53 1.00 22.12
N THR A 411 40.05 0.49 20.99
CA THR A 411 40.88 -0.27 20.03
C THR A 411 42.03 0.56 19.50
N HIS A 412 41.78 1.83 19.12
CA HIS A 412 42.81 2.74 18.63
C HIS A 412 43.88 3.02 19.70
N ILE A 413 43.48 3.24 20.96
CA ILE A 413 44.42 3.48 22.07
C ILE A 413 45.33 2.27 22.27
N PHE A 414 44.80 1.04 22.27
CA PHE A 414 45.64 -0.16 22.40
C PHE A 414 46.59 -0.33 21.20
N ILE A 415 46.13 -0.06 19.98
CA ILE A 415 46.98 -0.13 18.78
C ILE A 415 48.11 0.87 18.87
N TYR A 416 47.82 2.14 19.23
CA TYR A 416 48.84 3.17 19.35
C TYR A 416 49.87 2.87 20.45
N TYR A 417 49.42 2.35 21.58
CA TYR A 417 50.30 1.93 22.67
C TYR A 417 51.30 0.83 22.20
N ILE A 418 50.79 -0.20 21.53
CA ILE A 418 51.66 -1.30 21.05
C ILE A 418 52.57 -0.85 19.93
N ALA A 419 52.06 0.00 19.01
CA ALA A 419 52.90 0.54 17.95
C ALA A 419 54.03 1.43 18.50
N ALA A 420 53.74 2.32 19.46
CA ALA A 420 54.77 3.14 20.13
C ALA A 420 55.78 2.27 20.86
N LYS A 421 55.37 1.24 21.57
CA LYS A 421 56.27 0.26 22.20
C LYS A 421 57.14 -0.46 21.16
N SER A 422 56.62 -0.79 20.00
CA SER A 422 57.37 -1.41 18.89
C SER A 422 58.40 -0.48 18.30
N VAL A 423 58.11 0.82 18.25
CA VAL A 423 59.08 1.84 17.83
C VAL A 423 60.26 1.97 18.82
N ILE A 424 59.92 2.03 20.13
CA ILE A 424 60.95 2.09 21.18
C ILE A 424 61.86 0.84 21.15
N ASN A 425 61.28 -0.31 20.87
CA ASN A 425 62.03 -1.57 20.76
C ASN A 425 62.81 -1.72 19.43
N GLY A 426 62.76 -0.74 18.55
CA GLY A 426 63.46 -0.75 17.26
C GLY A 426 62.86 -1.68 16.18
N SER A 427 61.70 -2.30 16.45
CA SER A 427 61.04 -3.20 15.49
C SER A 427 60.16 -2.46 14.46
N MET A 428 59.88 -1.17 14.65
CA MET A 428 59.15 -0.30 13.74
C MET A 428 59.84 1.08 13.68
N THR A 429 59.73 1.78 12.53
CA THR A 429 60.19 3.17 12.39
C THR A 429 59.08 4.16 12.85
N LEU A 430 59.48 5.40 13.10
CA LEU A 430 58.55 6.47 13.42
C LEU A 430 57.59 6.75 12.24
N GLY A 431 58.08 6.66 11.01
CA GLY A 431 57.25 6.78 9.80
C GLY A 431 56.25 5.65 9.66
N MET A 432 56.60 4.41 10.06
CA MET A 432 55.64 3.31 10.12
C MET A 432 54.52 3.56 11.14
N LEU A 433 54.82 4.17 12.30
CA LEU A 433 53.79 4.56 13.28
C LEU A 433 52.82 5.59 12.69
N MET A 434 53.30 6.59 11.96
CA MET A 434 52.45 7.58 11.30
C MET A 434 51.59 6.96 10.20
N SER A 435 52.18 6.10 9.37
CA SER A 435 51.43 5.34 8.35
C SER A 435 50.32 4.46 8.98
N LEU A 436 50.65 3.79 10.09
CA LEU A 436 49.69 2.95 10.82
C LEU A 436 48.53 3.77 11.39
N THR A 437 48.82 4.97 11.94
CA THR A 437 47.79 5.89 12.41
C THR A 437 46.81 6.26 11.29
N TYR A 438 47.33 6.55 10.11
CA TYR A 438 46.54 6.83 8.92
C TYR A 438 45.64 5.62 8.52
N ILE A 439 46.26 4.42 8.43
CA ILE A 439 45.54 3.16 8.03
C ILE A 439 44.42 2.84 9.00
N VAL A 440 44.69 2.90 10.31
CA VAL A 440 43.65 2.61 11.35
C VAL A 440 42.49 3.62 11.28
N GLY A 441 42.82 4.89 11.02
CA GLY A 441 41.81 5.92 10.75
C GLY A 441 40.93 5.59 9.54
N GLN A 442 41.54 5.17 8.44
CA GLN A 442 40.81 4.80 7.21
C GLN A 442 40.02 3.51 7.33
N LEU A 443 40.42 2.56 8.18
CA LEU A 443 39.68 1.31 8.42
C LEU A 443 38.40 1.50 9.20
N SER A 444 38.20 2.61 9.92
CA SER A 444 37.00 2.88 10.71
C SER A 444 35.79 3.16 9.82
N ALA A 445 35.97 3.79 8.66
CA ALA A 445 34.88 4.12 7.74
C ALA A 445 34.23 2.87 7.11
N PRO A 446 34.97 1.91 6.52
CA PRO A 446 34.39 0.65 6.02
C PRO A 446 33.58 -0.12 7.05
N VAL A 447 34.04 -0.20 8.29
CA VAL A 447 33.31 -0.92 9.35
C VAL A 447 31.95 -0.25 9.63
N SER A 448 31.91 1.07 9.69
CA SER A 448 30.66 1.82 9.84
C SER A 448 29.71 1.62 8.64
N GLU A 449 30.27 1.54 7.42
CA GLU A 449 29.49 1.31 6.20
C GLU A 449 28.91 -0.11 6.14
N PHE A 450 29.62 -1.14 6.61
CA PHE A 450 29.07 -2.49 6.74
C PHE A 450 27.82 -2.53 7.62
N ILE A 451 27.83 -1.79 8.72
CA ILE A 451 26.68 -1.70 9.63
C ILE A 451 25.53 -0.92 8.97
N GLY A 452 25.83 0.22 8.33
CA GLY A 452 24.87 0.98 7.55
C GLY A 452 24.22 0.14 6.44
N PHE A 453 25.02 -0.69 5.77
CA PHE A 453 24.54 -1.63 4.77
C PHE A 453 23.59 -2.68 5.38
N ALA A 454 23.95 -3.30 6.50
CA ALA A 454 23.11 -4.28 7.17
C ALA A 454 21.75 -3.67 7.60
N GLN A 455 21.76 -2.42 8.07
CA GLN A 455 20.54 -1.68 8.40
C GLN A 455 19.69 -1.40 7.17
N SER A 456 20.30 -0.86 6.11
CA SER A 456 19.61 -0.56 4.85
C SER A 456 19.09 -1.83 4.14
N PHE A 457 19.80 -2.93 4.24
CA PHE A 457 19.33 -4.24 3.77
C PHE A 457 18.06 -4.68 4.52
N GLN A 458 18.05 -4.52 5.85
CA GLN A 458 16.87 -4.83 6.65
C GLN A 458 15.68 -3.96 6.27
N ASP A 459 15.89 -2.65 6.09
CA ASP A 459 14.84 -1.71 5.68
C ASP A 459 14.31 -2.03 4.28
N ALA A 460 15.22 -2.31 3.32
CA ALA A 460 14.86 -2.72 1.97
C ALA A 460 14.10 -4.05 1.94
N LYS A 461 14.46 -5.01 2.80
CA LYS A 461 13.75 -6.29 2.91
C LYS A 461 12.31 -6.10 3.40
N ILE A 462 12.08 -5.26 4.41
CA ILE A 462 10.75 -4.95 4.91
C ILE A 462 9.91 -4.24 3.84
N SER A 463 10.51 -3.29 3.12
CA SER A 463 9.85 -2.58 2.02
C SER A 463 9.52 -3.54 0.86
N LEU A 464 10.41 -4.48 0.55
CA LEU A 464 10.18 -5.50 -0.47
C LEU A 464 9.04 -6.45 -0.09
N GLU A 465 8.98 -6.90 1.17
CA GLU A 465 7.89 -7.74 1.66
C GLU A 465 6.53 -7.07 1.42
N ARG A 466 6.42 -5.75 1.65
CA ARG A 466 5.20 -4.96 1.39
C ARG A 466 4.88 -4.74 -0.09
N LEU A 467 5.91 -4.51 -0.91
CA LEU A 467 5.71 -4.36 -2.36
C LEU A 467 5.37 -5.69 -3.03
N ASN A 468 5.92 -6.80 -2.53
CA ASN A 468 5.57 -8.13 -3.01
C ASN A 468 4.09 -8.44 -2.82
N GLU A 469 3.46 -7.93 -1.78
CA GLU A 469 2.01 -8.06 -1.61
C GLU A 469 1.23 -7.52 -2.81
N MET A 470 1.63 -6.36 -3.36
CA MET A 470 0.97 -5.80 -4.55
C MET A 470 1.34 -6.56 -5.82
N HIS A 471 2.59 -6.96 -5.93
CA HIS A 471 3.07 -7.66 -7.13
C HIS A 471 2.58 -9.10 -7.23
N SER A 472 2.23 -9.73 -6.11
CA SER A 472 1.65 -11.08 -6.08
C SER A 472 0.16 -11.11 -6.44
N LEU A 473 -0.53 -9.97 -6.33
CA LEU A 473 -1.92 -9.87 -6.77
C LEU A 473 -2.01 -10.03 -8.29
N GLU A 474 -3.01 -10.76 -8.74
CA GLU A 474 -3.31 -10.90 -10.16
C GLU A 474 -3.76 -9.56 -10.73
N ASP A 475 -3.28 -9.27 -11.94
CA ASP A 475 -3.74 -8.12 -12.68
C ASP A 475 -5.19 -8.38 -13.14
N GLU A 476 -6.00 -7.32 -13.17
CA GLU A 476 -7.38 -7.41 -13.67
C GLU A 476 -7.43 -7.99 -15.09
N GLU A 477 -6.35 -7.77 -15.82
CA GLU A 477 -6.15 -8.20 -17.20
C GLU A 477 -5.31 -9.49 -17.32
N SER A 478 -5.12 -10.22 -16.22
CA SER A 478 -4.48 -11.53 -16.28
C SER A 478 -5.29 -12.46 -17.21
N ASN A 479 -4.60 -13.13 -18.13
CA ASN A 479 -5.20 -14.02 -19.14
C ASN A 479 -6.04 -13.32 -20.24
N ILE A 480 -5.73 -12.07 -20.61
CA ILE A 480 -6.38 -11.36 -21.72
C ILE A 480 -6.41 -12.18 -23.01
N ASP A 481 -5.31 -12.89 -23.32
CA ASP A 481 -5.18 -13.71 -24.53
C ASP A 481 -6.19 -14.87 -24.60
N LYS A 482 -6.76 -15.27 -23.46
CA LYS A 482 -7.79 -16.32 -23.38
C LYS A 482 -9.21 -15.74 -23.41
N LYS A 483 -9.37 -14.44 -23.30
CA LYS A 483 -10.67 -13.77 -23.27
C LYS A 483 -11.08 -13.31 -24.66
N GLN A 484 -12.38 -13.33 -24.92
CA GLN A 484 -12.95 -12.92 -26.19
C GLN A 484 -12.82 -11.43 -26.39
N SER A 485 -12.12 -10.99 -27.45
CA SER A 485 -11.90 -9.59 -27.80
C SER A 485 -12.98 -8.99 -28.70
N LEU A 486 -13.92 -9.79 -29.19
CA LEU A 486 -15.05 -9.31 -30.01
C LEU A 486 -16.33 -9.41 -29.18
N LEU A 487 -17.11 -8.33 -29.21
CA LEU A 487 -18.42 -8.34 -28.57
C LEU A 487 -19.41 -9.22 -29.35
N PRO A 488 -20.32 -9.93 -28.67
CA PRO A 488 -21.38 -10.67 -29.30
C PRO A 488 -22.25 -9.77 -30.18
N LYS A 489 -22.83 -10.29 -31.27
CA LYS A 489 -23.73 -9.50 -32.12
C LYS A 489 -25.03 -9.12 -31.39
N GLU A 490 -25.51 -10.01 -30.55
CA GLU A 490 -26.66 -9.74 -29.67
C GLU A 490 -26.23 -8.85 -28.52
N ARG A 491 -26.94 -7.77 -28.27
CA ARG A 491 -26.60 -6.74 -27.26
C ARG A 491 -27.46 -6.84 -26.00
N SER A 492 -28.16 -7.98 -25.79
CA SER A 492 -28.88 -8.23 -24.54
C SER A 492 -27.95 -8.60 -23.41
N ILE A 493 -28.37 -8.32 -22.17
CA ILE A 493 -27.65 -8.75 -20.96
C ILE A 493 -28.57 -9.66 -20.16
N LYS A 494 -28.08 -10.83 -19.77
CA LYS A 494 -28.81 -11.80 -18.96
C LYS A 494 -28.07 -12.07 -17.66
N ILE A 495 -28.75 -11.84 -16.56
CA ILE A 495 -28.26 -12.12 -15.21
C ILE A 495 -28.95 -13.38 -14.72
N LYS A 496 -28.18 -14.36 -14.25
CA LYS A 496 -28.68 -15.67 -13.80
C LYS A 496 -28.29 -15.87 -12.34
N ASP A 497 -29.24 -15.90 -11.46
CA ASP A 497 -29.13 -16.24 -10.03
C ASP A 497 -27.94 -15.56 -9.33
N LEU A 498 -27.77 -14.28 -9.58
CA LEU A 498 -26.63 -13.51 -9.12
C LEU A 498 -26.76 -13.14 -7.65
N SER A 499 -25.75 -13.54 -6.85
CA SER A 499 -25.57 -13.11 -5.45
C SER A 499 -24.21 -12.43 -5.28
N PHE A 500 -24.20 -11.34 -4.50
CA PHE A 500 -22.98 -10.56 -4.30
C PHE A 500 -22.92 -9.90 -2.91
N SER A 501 -21.72 -9.89 -2.34
CA SER A 501 -21.35 -9.11 -1.16
C SER A 501 -19.99 -8.44 -1.36
N TYR A 502 -19.83 -7.19 -0.95
CA TYR A 502 -18.53 -6.50 -0.97
C TYR A 502 -17.50 -7.13 -0.03
N ASN A 503 -17.98 -7.72 1.06
CA ASN A 503 -17.14 -8.38 2.06
C ASN A 503 -16.92 -9.87 1.75
N GLY A 504 -17.46 -10.40 0.65
CA GLY A 504 -17.34 -11.81 0.29
C GLY A 504 -18.08 -12.78 1.21
N SER A 505 -18.81 -12.29 2.23
CA SER A 505 -19.55 -13.13 3.16
C SER A 505 -20.90 -13.54 2.57
N GLU A 506 -21.19 -14.84 2.56
CA GLU A 506 -22.50 -15.37 2.09
C GLU A 506 -23.69 -14.93 2.93
N HIS A 507 -23.44 -14.43 4.13
CA HIS A 507 -24.49 -14.02 5.06
C HIS A 507 -24.83 -12.53 4.99
N GLU A 508 -23.94 -11.70 4.46
CA GLU A 508 -24.13 -10.26 4.28
C GLU A 508 -24.30 -9.90 2.80
N LEU A 509 -25.18 -10.61 2.11
CA LEU A 509 -25.40 -10.39 0.70
C LEU A 509 -26.05 -9.02 0.45
N THR A 510 -25.39 -8.20 -0.34
CA THR A 510 -25.93 -6.94 -0.86
C THR A 510 -26.95 -7.20 -1.98
N LEU A 511 -26.69 -8.19 -2.84
CA LEU A 511 -27.62 -8.70 -3.84
C LEU A 511 -27.87 -10.17 -3.59
N LYS A 512 -29.13 -10.59 -3.70
CA LYS A 512 -29.60 -11.93 -3.31
C LYS A 512 -30.44 -12.54 -4.43
N HIS A 513 -29.84 -13.55 -5.11
CA HIS A 513 -30.53 -14.33 -6.14
C HIS A 513 -31.18 -13.47 -7.24
N ILE A 514 -30.46 -12.51 -7.80
CA ILE A 514 -30.94 -11.63 -8.86
C ILE A 514 -30.95 -12.38 -10.17
N SER A 515 -32.12 -12.50 -10.78
CA SER A 515 -32.31 -13.00 -12.15
C SER A 515 -33.02 -11.93 -12.97
N LEU A 516 -32.40 -11.44 -14.04
CA LEU A 516 -32.89 -10.33 -14.85
C LEU A 516 -32.45 -10.48 -16.30
N PHE A 517 -33.37 -10.20 -17.21
CA PHE A 517 -33.09 -10.04 -18.62
C PHE A 517 -33.19 -8.54 -18.99
N ILE A 518 -32.13 -7.97 -19.53
CA ILE A 518 -32.05 -6.59 -20.03
C ILE A 518 -32.11 -6.69 -21.56
N PRO A 519 -33.17 -6.25 -22.21
CA PRO A 519 -33.31 -6.37 -23.66
C PRO A 519 -32.34 -5.44 -24.40
N ALA A 520 -31.85 -5.91 -25.55
CA ALA A 520 -30.99 -5.12 -26.42
C ALA A 520 -31.72 -3.89 -26.94
N HIS A 521 -30.98 -2.78 -27.09
CA HIS A 521 -31.46 -1.51 -27.68
C HIS A 521 -32.72 -0.93 -26.97
N LYS A 522 -32.84 -1.18 -25.67
CA LYS A 522 -33.94 -0.69 -24.84
C LYS A 522 -33.44 -0.06 -23.56
N VAL A 523 -34.29 0.75 -22.96
CA VAL A 523 -34.03 1.45 -21.70
C VAL A 523 -34.63 0.62 -20.55
N THR A 524 -33.77 0.15 -19.64
CA THR A 524 -34.17 -0.52 -18.40
C THR A 524 -33.92 0.39 -17.21
N ALA A 525 -34.98 0.78 -16.49
CA ALA A 525 -34.89 1.59 -15.28
C ALA A 525 -34.84 0.70 -14.02
N ILE A 526 -33.87 0.91 -13.15
CA ILE A 526 -33.77 0.25 -11.85
C ILE A 526 -34.22 1.23 -10.78
N VAL A 527 -35.25 0.88 -10.03
CA VAL A 527 -35.87 1.73 -9.01
C VAL A 527 -35.91 1.01 -7.66
N GLY A 528 -35.95 1.77 -6.58
CA GLY A 528 -36.02 1.23 -5.23
C GLY A 528 -35.47 2.21 -4.19
N ALA A 529 -35.64 1.89 -2.91
CA ALA A 529 -35.14 2.71 -1.82
C ALA A 529 -33.61 2.85 -1.84
N SER A 530 -33.07 3.88 -1.18
CA SER A 530 -31.64 4.02 -1.01
C SER A 530 -31.06 2.79 -0.26
N GLY A 531 -29.93 2.28 -0.71
CA GLY A 531 -29.30 1.09 -0.11
C GLY A 531 -29.88 -0.27 -0.55
N CYS A 532 -30.85 -0.33 -1.49
CA CYS A 532 -31.41 -1.60 -1.97
C CYS A 532 -30.51 -2.38 -2.96
N GLY A 533 -29.34 -1.81 -3.36
CA GLY A 533 -28.35 -2.48 -4.21
C GLY A 533 -28.26 -2.01 -5.67
N LYS A 534 -28.94 -0.91 -6.09
CA LYS A 534 -28.92 -0.38 -7.47
C LYS A 534 -27.51 -0.12 -7.99
N THR A 535 -26.74 0.71 -7.29
CA THR A 535 -25.35 1.05 -7.62
C THR A 535 -24.47 -0.21 -7.68
N THR A 536 -24.69 -1.17 -6.78
CA THR A 536 -23.96 -2.44 -6.75
C THR A 536 -24.23 -3.25 -8.00
N LEU A 537 -25.49 -3.33 -8.43
CA LEU A 537 -25.86 -4.05 -9.65
C LEU A 537 -25.23 -3.40 -10.89
N ILE A 538 -25.23 -2.06 -10.97
CA ILE A 538 -24.58 -1.32 -12.07
C ILE A 538 -23.06 -1.57 -12.07
N LYS A 539 -22.39 -1.56 -10.93
CA LYS A 539 -20.95 -1.87 -10.83
C LYS A 539 -20.61 -3.28 -11.28
N LEU A 540 -21.45 -4.25 -11.00
CA LEU A 540 -21.30 -5.62 -11.48
C LEU A 540 -21.51 -5.73 -13.00
N LEU A 541 -22.49 -5.02 -13.56
CA LEU A 541 -22.72 -4.95 -15.00
C LEU A 541 -21.54 -4.29 -15.74
N GLN A 542 -20.83 -3.37 -15.11
CA GLN A 542 -19.61 -2.76 -15.65
C GLN A 542 -18.38 -3.67 -15.56
N GLY A 543 -18.47 -4.81 -14.85
CA GLY A 543 -17.39 -5.76 -14.68
C GLY A 543 -16.32 -5.31 -13.68
N PHE A 544 -16.64 -4.38 -12.73
CA PHE A 544 -15.72 -3.97 -11.67
C PHE A 544 -15.57 -5.01 -10.56
N TYR A 545 -16.58 -5.87 -10.41
CA TYR A 545 -16.60 -6.95 -9.43
C TYR A 545 -17.11 -8.23 -10.08
N GLU A 546 -16.65 -9.36 -9.56
CA GLU A 546 -17.17 -10.66 -9.93
C GLU A 546 -18.29 -11.08 -8.94
N PRO A 547 -19.39 -11.68 -9.44
CA PRO A 547 -20.43 -12.21 -8.56
C PRO A 547 -19.90 -13.39 -7.75
N MET A 548 -20.40 -13.54 -6.51
CA MET A 548 -20.07 -14.71 -5.67
C MET A 548 -20.76 -15.97 -6.17
N GLN A 549 -22.01 -15.83 -6.61
CA GLN A 549 -22.82 -16.91 -7.19
C GLN A 549 -23.54 -16.38 -8.42
N GLY A 550 -23.82 -17.29 -9.36
CA GLY A 550 -24.48 -16.94 -10.61
C GLY A 550 -23.53 -16.35 -11.65
N CYS A 551 -24.07 -15.79 -12.72
CA CYS A 551 -23.28 -15.18 -13.79
C CYS A 551 -24.04 -14.05 -14.50
N ILE A 552 -23.27 -13.17 -15.14
CA ILE A 552 -23.74 -12.14 -16.07
C ILE A 552 -23.31 -12.55 -17.47
N GLU A 553 -24.24 -12.62 -18.39
CA GLU A 553 -23.99 -12.94 -19.81
C GLU A 553 -24.35 -11.74 -20.68
N VAL A 554 -23.50 -11.43 -21.65
CA VAL A 554 -23.71 -10.42 -22.68
C VAL A 554 -23.85 -11.13 -24.02
N GLY A 555 -25.02 -11.09 -24.65
CA GLY A 555 -25.28 -11.82 -25.89
C GLY A 555 -24.96 -13.32 -25.82
N GLY A 556 -25.21 -13.94 -24.65
CA GLY A 556 -24.93 -15.36 -24.39
C GLY A 556 -23.49 -15.70 -24.02
N VAL A 557 -22.58 -14.71 -23.96
CA VAL A 557 -21.18 -14.91 -23.51
C VAL A 557 -21.05 -14.40 -22.07
N PRO A 558 -20.51 -15.21 -21.14
CA PRO A 558 -20.24 -14.74 -19.77
C PRO A 558 -19.33 -13.52 -19.78
N LEU A 559 -19.70 -12.50 -18.99
CA LEU A 559 -18.93 -11.25 -18.87
C LEU A 559 -17.49 -11.49 -18.42
N SER A 560 -17.25 -12.49 -17.57
CA SER A 560 -15.92 -12.94 -17.13
C SER A 560 -15.01 -13.41 -18.28
N ASN A 561 -15.62 -13.89 -19.37
CA ASN A 561 -14.90 -14.37 -20.58
C ASN A 561 -14.68 -13.28 -21.62
N LEU A 562 -15.29 -12.10 -21.47
CA LEU A 562 -15.04 -10.94 -22.31
C LEU A 562 -13.76 -10.22 -21.89
N ASN A 563 -13.02 -9.69 -22.89
CA ASN A 563 -11.89 -8.83 -22.60
C ASN A 563 -12.37 -7.54 -21.93
N PRO A 564 -11.87 -7.18 -20.71
CA PRO A 564 -12.31 -6.00 -19.98
C PRO A 564 -12.13 -4.69 -20.76
N HIS A 565 -11.05 -4.56 -21.55
CA HIS A 565 -10.85 -3.41 -22.41
C HIS A 565 -11.93 -3.26 -23.46
N THR A 566 -12.27 -4.37 -24.15
CA THR A 566 -13.32 -4.37 -25.18
C THR A 566 -14.68 -4.04 -24.55
N TRP A 567 -14.98 -4.63 -23.40
CA TRP A 567 -16.22 -4.34 -22.66
C TRP A 567 -16.28 -2.87 -22.25
N ARG A 568 -15.23 -2.35 -21.60
CA ARG A 568 -15.17 -0.95 -21.17
C ARG A 568 -15.17 0.00 -22.34
N ALA A 569 -14.52 -0.32 -23.47
CA ALA A 569 -14.57 0.52 -24.68
C ALA A 569 -16.00 0.67 -25.20
N ALA A 570 -16.80 -0.38 -25.13
CA ALA A 570 -18.21 -0.39 -25.57
C ALA A 570 -19.19 0.17 -24.55
N THR A 571 -18.77 0.42 -23.31
CA THR A 571 -19.63 0.93 -22.24
C THR A 571 -19.36 2.41 -21.97
N GLY A 572 -20.41 3.19 -21.76
CA GLY A 572 -20.36 4.56 -21.23
C GLY A 572 -21.05 4.62 -19.89
N SER A 573 -20.50 5.32 -18.92
CA SER A 573 -21.09 5.36 -17.58
C SER A 573 -20.98 6.74 -16.94
N VAL A 574 -22.04 7.09 -16.21
CA VAL A 574 -22.05 8.21 -15.26
C VAL A 574 -22.44 7.64 -13.90
N MET A 575 -21.46 7.54 -13.00
CA MET A 575 -21.67 7.06 -11.64
C MET A 575 -21.90 8.23 -10.69
N GLN A 576 -22.56 7.97 -9.56
CA GLN A 576 -22.81 8.97 -8.52
C GLN A 576 -21.52 9.67 -8.06
N ASP A 577 -20.44 8.90 -7.87
CA ASP A 577 -19.14 9.37 -7.40
C ASP A 577 -18.10 9.54 -8.54
N SER A 578 -18.55 9.88 -9.76
CA SER A 578 -17.64 10.08 -10.88
C SER A 578 -16.66 11.24 -10.63
N PHE A 579 -15.40 11.06 -11.03
CA PHE A 579 -14.32 12.01 -10.75
C PHE A 579 -14.08 13.00 -11.90
N ILE A 580 -13.85 14.27 -11.55
CA ILE A 580 -13.37 15.31 -12.45
C ILE A 580 -11.87 15.52 -12.20
N PHE A 581 -11.07 15.36 -13.25
CA PHE A 581 -9.62 15.55 -13.18
C PHE A 581 -9.27 17.03 -13.18
N SER A 582 -8.13 17.37 -12.56
CA SER A 582 -7.56 18.72 -12.66
C SER A 582 -6.93 18.91 -14.04
N ASP A 583 -7.77 19.22 -15.01
CA ASP A 583 -7.45 19.34 -16.43
C ASP A 583 -8.41 20.33 -17.09
N THR A 584 -8.25 20.57 -18.39
CA THR A 584 -9.18 21.37 -19.20
C THR A 584 -10.56 20.72 -19.26
N ILE A 585 -11.59 21.49 -19.62
CA ILE A 585 -12.94 20.94 -19.87
C ILE A 585 -12.87 19.94 -21.04
N ALA A 586 -12.12 20.26 -22.09
CA ALA A 586 -11.87 19.36 -23.22
C ALA A 586 -11.25 18.03 -22.75
N GLY A 587 -10.18 18.07 -21.95
CA GLY A 587 -9.53 16.88 -21.39
C GLY A 587 -10.45 16.06 -20.49
N ASN A 588 -11.36 16.71 -19.76
CA ASN A 588 -12.36 16.02 -18.95
C ASN A 588 -13.47 15.36 -19.75
N ILE A 589 -13.84 15.89 -20.92
CA ILE A 589 -14.82 15.28 -21.83
C ILE A 589 -14.16 14.12 -22.59
N ALA A 590 -12.94 14.32 -23.11
CA ALA A 590 -12.23 13.37 -23.98
C ALA A 590 -11.18 12.54 -23.24
N VAL A 591 -11.43 12.16 -22.00
CA VAL A 591 -10.46 11.47 -21.09
C VAL A 591 -9.78 10.25 -21.70
N ALA A 592 -10.40 9.58 -22.67
CA ALA A 592 -9.88 8.33 -23.25
C ALA A 592 -8.99 8.52 -24.49
N THR A 593 -8.79 9.75 -24.98
CA THR A 593 -8.10 10.02 -26.24
C THR A 593 -7.08 11.14 -26.08
N GLU A 594 -5.85 10.94 -26.61
CA GLU A 594 -4.83 11.98 -26.66
C GLU A 594 -5.17 13.03 -27.74
N ASP A 595 -5.71 12.59 -28.89
CA ASP A 595 -6.19 13.48 -29.96
C ASP A 595 -7.68 13.71 -29.79
N ILE A 596 -8.05 14.94 -29.46
CA ILE A 596 -9.45 15.33 -29.20
C ILE A 596 -10.12 15.69 -30.52
N ASP A 597 -11.18 14.97 -30.90
CA ASP A 597 -12.08 15.35 -31.97
C ASP A 597 -13.00 16.50 -31.50
N ASN A 598 -12.67 17.72 -31.93
CA ASN A 598 -13.38 18.93 -31.52
C ASN A 598 -14.86 18.93 -31.93
N ASN A 599 -15.21 18.39 -33.10
CA ASN A 599 -16.60 18.38 -33.57
C ASN A 599 -17.42 17.44 -32.66
N ARG A 600 -16.93 16.22 -32.45
CA ARG A 600 -17.56 15.24 -31.59
C ARG A 600 -17.66 15.73 -30.13
N MET A 601 -16.65 16.43 -29.63
CA MET A 601 -16.66 17.02 -28.30
C MET A 601 -17.73 18.11 -28.16
N ILE A 602 -17.85 19.01 -29.16
CA ILE A 602 -18.87 20.06 -29.18
C ILE A 602 -20.26 19.46 -29.25
N ASP A 603 -20.49 18.43 -30.06
CA ASP A 603 -21.77 17.76 -30.18
C ASP A 603 -22.16 17.07 -28.87
N ALA A 604 -21.19 16.37 -28.23
CA ALA A 604 -21.40 15.79 -26.91
C ALA A 604 -21.72 16.85 -25.84
N ALA A 605 -21.06 17.99 -25.88
CA ALA A 605 -21.32 19.08 -24.95
C ALA A 605 -22.67 19.74 -25.17
N ARG A 606 -23.14 19.84 -26.43
CA ARG A 606 -24.49 20.32 -26.78
C ARG A 606 -25.55 19.36 -26.28
N MET A 607 -25.40 18.07 -26.51
CA MET A 607 -26.33 17.05 -26.04
C MET A 607 -26.42 17.05 -24.50
N ALA A 608 -25.30 17.27 -23.80
CA ALA A 608 -25.27 17.40 -22.35
C ALA A 608 -25.67 18.79 -21.83
N TYR A 609 -26.11 19.68 -22.67
CA TYR A 609 -26.56 21.05 -22.34
C TYR A 609 -25.52 21.86 -21.54
N ILE A 610 -24.20 21.69 -21.86
CA ILE A 610 -23.10 22.39 -21.19
C ILE A 610 -22.35 23.36 -22.15
N HIS A 611 -22.56 23.25 -23.45
CA HIS A 611 -21.83 23.99 -24.49
C HIS A 611 -21.85 25.51 -24.27
N ASP A 612 -23.05 26.11 -24.08
CA ASP A 612 -23.21 27.55 -23.93
C ASP A 612 -22.50 28.10 -22.69
N PHE A 613 -22.55 27.32 -21.57
CA PHE A 613 -21.77 27.64 -20.39
C PHE A 613 -20.27 27.61 -20.67
N VAL A 614 -19.78 26.60 -21.38
CA VAL A 614 -18.35 26.50 -21.71
C VAL A 614 -17.92 27.64 -22.60
N GLN A 615 -18.73 28.03 -23.61
CA GLN A 615 -18.45 29.16 -24.46
C GLN A 615 -18.48 30.52 -23.72
N SER A 616 -19.24 30.65 -22.65
CA SER A 616 -19.25 31.86 -21.82
C SER A 616 -17.96 32.05 -21.01
N LEU A 617 -17.13 31.01 -20.88
CA LEU A 617 -15.86 31.10 -20.19
C LEU A 617 -14.77 31.73 -21.05
N PRO A 618 -13.85 32.52 -20.45
CA PRO A 618 -12.82 33.27 -21.22
C PRO A 618 -11.91 32.38 -22.09
N LYS A 619 -11.69 31.11 -21.70
CA LYS A 619 -10.87 30.13 -22.46
C LYS A 619 -11.70 29.02 -23.08
N GLY A 620 -13.04 29.10 -23.02
CA GLY A 620 -13.91 28.06 -23.55
C GLY A 620 -13.53 26.66 -23.03
N TYR A 621 -13.35 25.72 -23.95
CA TYR A 621 -12.99 24.32 -23.63
C TYR A 621 -11.59 24.13 -23.03
N ASP A 622 -10.67 25.10 -23.24
CA ASP A 622 -9.34 25.10 -22.65
C ASP A 622 -9.32 25.63 -21.21
N THR A 623 -10.49 25.91 -20.63
CA THR A 623 -10.61 26.32 -19.25
C THR A 623 -10.23 25.15 -18.33
N ILE A 624 -9.22 25.36 -17.49
CA ILE A 624 -8.78 24.37 -16.50
C ILE A 624 -9.76 24.34 -15.34
N ILE A 625 -10.27 23.17 -15.03
CA ILE A 625 -11.12 22.91 -13.87
C ILE A 625 -10.24 22.41 -12.74
N GLY A 626 -10.41 22.95 -11.54
CA GLY A 626 -9.68 22.47 -10.35
C GLY A 626 -10.06 21.04 -9.97
N MET A 627 -9.23 20.45 -9.10
CA MET A 627 -9.43 19.09 -8.59
C MET A 627 -10.85 18.92 -8.03
N GLU A 628 -11.52 17.82 -8.38
CA GLU A 628 -12.92 17.52 -8.04
C GLU A 628 -13.95 18.55 -8.58
N GLY A 629 -13.61 19.27 -9.64
CA GLY A 629 -14.49 20.25 -10.27
C GLY A 629 -14.59 21.58 -9.51
N LYS A 630 -13.56 21.97 -8.75
CA LYS A 630 -13.50 23.30 -8.15
C LYS A 630 -13.58 24.38 -9.23
N GLY A 631 -14.50 25.32 -9.06
CA GLY A 631 -14.77 26.41 -10.02
C GLY A 631 -16.00 26.20 -10.87
N ILE A 632 -16.67 25.04 -10.79
CA ILE A 632 -17.94 24.75 -11.47
C ILE A 632 -18.99 24.25 -10.47
N SER A 633 -20.27 24.48 -10.77
CA SER A 633 -21.39 23.98 -9.94
C SER A 633 -21.52 22.45 -10.05
N GLN A 634 -22.19 21.82 -9.09
CA GLN A 634 -22.45 20.39 -9.12
C GLN A 634 -23.25 19.95 -10.36
N GLY A 635 -24.21 20.74 -10.80
CA GLY A 635 -24.94 20.50 -12.04
C GLY A 635 -24.08 20.63 -13.28
N GLN A 636 -23.15 21.61 -13.34
CA GLN A 636 -22.16 21.73 -14.44
C GLN A 636 -21.20 20.54 -14.46
N ARG A 637 -20.71 20.11 -13.26
CA ARG A 637 -19.90 18.90 -13.12
C ARG A 637 -20.61 17.68 -13.71
N GLN A 638 -21.87 17.50 -13.37
CA GLN A 638 -22.66 16.36 -13.82
C GLN A 638 -22.88 16.39 -15.34
N ARG A 639 -23.13 17.57 -15.92
CA ARG A 639 -23.25 17.74 -17.38
C ARG A 639 -21.93 17.45 -18.13
N ILE A 640 -20.78 17.77 -17.57
CA ILE A 640 -19.48 17.39 -18.12
C ILE A 640 -19.31 15.86 -18.10
N LEU A 641 -19.72 15.19 -17.03
CA LEU A 641 -19.69 13.73 -16.94
C LEU A 641 -20.62 13.04 -17.94
N ILE A 642 -21.80 13.63 -18.17
CA ILE A 642 -22.72 13.16 -19.22
C ILE A 642 -22.07 13.39 -20.60
N ALA A 643 -21.48 14.56 -20.88
CA ALA A 643 -20.76 14.83 -22.12
C ALA A 643 -19.61 13.83 -22.36
N ARG A 644 -18.87 13.45 -21.30
CA ARG A 644 -17.83 12.40 -21.33
C ARG A 644 -18.40 11.05 -21.80
N ALA A 645 -19.53 10.63 -21.25
CA ALA A 645 -20.18 9.39 -21.63
C ALA A 645 -20.69 9.43 -23.08
N ILE A 646 -21.24 10.56 -23.54
CA ILE A 646 -21.69 10.77 -24.92
C ILE A 646 -20.49 10.81 -25.90
N TYR A 647 -19.42 11.53 -25.57
CA TYR A 647 -18.21 11.61 -26.39
C TYR A 647 -17.63 10.24 -26.68
N LYS A 648 -17.69 9.31 -25.73
CA LYS A 648 -17.22 7.93 -25.91
C LYS A 648 -18.01 7.15 -26.96
N ASN A 649 -19.26 7.50 -27.23
CA ASN A 649 -20.19 6.86 -28.18
C ASN A 649 -20.36 5.34 -27.93
N PRO A 650 -20.77 4.93 -26.74
CA PRO A 650 -20.83 3.54 -26.33
C PRO A 650 -22.05 2.82 -26.90
N GLU A 651 -21.99 1.46 -26.94
CA GLU A 651 -23.12 0.59 -27.28
C GLU A 651 -24.01 0.30 -26.05
N TYR A 652 -23.42 0.34 -24.85
CA TYR A 652 -24.07 0.16 -23.56
C TYR A 652 -23.91 1.41 -22.70
N ILE A 653 -24.98 1.85 -22.07
CA ILE A 653 -24.97 3.04 -21.22
C ILE A 653 -25.43 2.66 -19.81
N PHE A 654 -24.64 3.02 -18.80
CA PHE A 654 -24.95 2.82 -17.39
C PHE A 654 -25.00 4.17 -16.68
N LEU A 655 -26.18 4.55 -16.17
CA LEU A 655 -26.37 5.81 -15.48
C LEU A 655 -26.82 5.54 -14.03
N ASP A 656 -26.03 5.96 -13.07
CA ASP A 656 -26.36 5.87 -11.65
C ASP A 656 -26.62 7.25 -11.07
N GLU A 657 -27.90 7.57 -10.87
CA GLU A 657 -28.36 8.87 -10.36
C GLU A 657 -27.82 10.08 -11.14
N ALA A 658 -27.64 9.94 -12.45
CA ALA A 658 -26.92 10.91 -13.30
C ALA A 658 -27.62 12.28 -13.44
N THR A 659 -28.85 12.47 -12.97
CA THR A 659 -29.61 13.73 -13.09
C THR A 659 -29.97 14.37 -11.75
N ASN A 660 -29.58 13.78 -10.61
CA ASN A 660 -30.02 14.23 -9.28
C ASN A 660 -29.63 15.67 -8.92
N SER A 661 -28.50 16.17 -9.43
CA SER A 661 -27.97 17.52 -9.14
C SER A 661 -28.41 18.57 -10.16
N LEU A 662 -29.30 18.24 -11.10
CA LEU A 662 -29.78 19.14 -12.14
C LEU A 662 -31.05 19.85 -11.68
N ASP A 663 -31.18 21.11 -12.05
CA ASP A 663 -32.44 21.85 -11.94
C ASP A 663 -33.47 21.32 -12.94
N ALA A 664 -34.75 21.47 -12.64
CA ALA A 664 -35.84 20.82 -13.39
C ALA A 664 -35.87 21.20 -14.88
N THR A 665 -35.48 22.46 -15.25
CA THR A 665 -35.47 22.91 -16.63
C THR A 665 -34.32 22.27 -17.41
N ASN A 666 -33.12 22.28 -16.88
CA ASN A 666 -31.96 21.64 -17.50
C ASN A 666 -32.13 20.12 -17.55
N GLU A 667 -32.73 19.51 -16.55
CA GLU A 667 -33.01 18.08 -16.54
C GLU A 667 -33.96 17.69 -17.71
N ALA A 668 -35.06 18.41 -17.91
CA ALA A 668 -36.00 18.13 -19.00
C ALA A 668 -35.31 18.18 -20.37
N ASN A 669 -34.50 19.22 -20.64
CA ASN A 669 -33.79 19.38 -21.89
C ASN A 669 -32.72 18.31 -22.12
N ILE A 670 -31.99 17.96 -21.05
CA ILE A 670 -30.99 16.89 -21.11
C ILE A 670 -31.65 15.53 -21.33
N MET A 671 -32.76 15.25 -20.67
CA MET A 671 -33.47 13.98 -20.83
C MET A 671 -34.06 13.83 -22.25
N GLU A 672 -34.53 14.91 -22.86
CA GLU A 672 -34.98 14.91 -24.27
C GLU A 672 -33.80 14.57 -25.21
N ASN A 673 -32.66 15.23 -25.04
CA ASN A 673 -31.46 14.95 -25.82
C ASN A 673 -30.94 13.51 -25.59
N LEU A 674 -30.97 13.03 -24.36
CA LEU A 674 -30.56 11.70 -24.02
C LEU A 674 -31.47 10.61 -24.58
N GLN A 675 -32.80 10.87 -24.75
CA GLN A 675 -33.70 9.92 -25.40
C GLN A 675 -33.24 9.64 -26.85
N HIS A 676 -32.87 10.67 -27.61
CA HIS A 676 -32.29 10.50 -28.96
C HIS A 676 -30.95 9.76 -28.91
N PHE A 677 -30.15 10.04 -27.89
CA PHE A 677 -28.85 9.35 -27.71
C PHE A 677 -29.02 7.87 -27.31
N TYR A 678 -30.14 7.49 -26.67
CA TYR A 678 -30.42 6.10 -26.28
C TYR A 678 -30.87 5.23 -27.47
N GLU A 679 -31.33 5.82 -28.57
CA GLU A 679 -31.77 5.09 -29.75
C GLU A 679 -30.68 4.13 -30.26
N GLY A 680 -31.02 2.86 -30.43
CA GLY A 680 -30.09 1.83 -30.88
C GLY A 680 -29.06 1.36 -29.83
N ARG A 681 -29.13 1.81 -28.57
CA ARG A 681 -28.24 1.42 -27.48
C ARG A 681 -28.96 0.69 -26.37
N THR A 682 -28.23 -0.17 -25.67
CA THR A 682 -28.76 -0.84 -24.46
C THR A 682 -28.45 0.03 -23.23
N VAL A 683 -29.50 0.51 -22.57
CA VAL A 683 -29.37 1.50 -21.50
C VAL A 683 -29.89 0.96 -20.18
N VAL A 684 -29.12 1.14 -19.12
CA VAL A 684 -29.53 0.83 -17.73
C VAL A 684 -29.39 2.09 -16.90
N VAL A 685 -30.51 2.54 -16.33
CA VAL A 685 -30.57 3.77 -15.53
C VAL A 685 -31.05 3.46 -14.13
N SER A 686 -30.27 3.83 -13.12
CA SER A 686 -30.76 3.92 -11.74
C SER A 686 -31.41 5.29 -11.56
N ALA A 687 -32.69 5.31 -11.32
CA ALA A 687 -33.46 6.54 -11.26
C ALA A 687 -34.28 6.64 -9.96
N HIS A 688 -34.31 7.86 -9.43
CA HIS A 688 -35.20 8.25 -8.33
C HIS A 688 -36.30 9.21 -8.79
N ARG A 689 -36.25 9.72 -10.02
CA ARG A 689 -37.24 10.69 -10.55
C ARG A 689 -38.21 10.03 -11.52
N LEU A 690 -39.46 10.38 -11.37
CA LEU A 690 -40.56 9.82 -12.17
C LEU A 690 -40.42 10.12 -13.67
N SER A 691 -39.87 11.30 -14.03
CA SER A 691 -39.60 11.71 -15.41
C SER A 691 -38.72 10.72 -16.16
N THR A 692 -37.66 10.20 -15.48
CA THR A 692 -36.72 9.24 -16.05
C THR A 692 -37.34 7.82 -16.12
N ILE A 693 -38.15 7.44 -15.13
CA ILE A 693 -38.68 6.10 -14.99
C ILE A 693 -39.87 5.84 -15.96
N ARG A 694 -40.70 6.85 -16.19
CA ARG A 694 -41.93 6.73 -16.98
C ARG A 694 -41.70 6.29 -18.42
N ASN A 695 -40.60 6.74 -19.02
CA ASN A 695 -40.27 6.52 -20.43
C ASN A 695 -39.40 5.27 -20.65
N ALA A 696 -39.12 4.50 -19.60
CA ALA A 696 -38.32 3.27 -19.72
C ALA A 696 -39.16 2.14 -20.32
N ASP A 697 -38.57 1.35 -21.21
CA ASP A 697 -39.21 0.16 -21.78
C ASP A 697 -39.44 -0.95 -20.73
N GLN A 698 -38.55 -0.99 -19.75
CA GLN A 698 -38.59 -1.96 -18.65
C GLN A 698 -38.26 -1.29 -17.33
N ILE A 699 -39.01 -1.59 -16.30
CA ILE A 699 -38.80 -1.11 -14.93
C ILE A 699 -38.55 -2.30 -14.02
N VAL A 700 -37.44 -2.25 -13.28
CA VAL A 700 -37.02 -3.25 -12.30
C VAL A 700 -37.13 -2.64 -10.91
N VAL A 701 -37.97 -3.14 -10.07
CA VAL A 701 -38.14 -2.67 -8.68
C VAL A 701 -37.31 -3.54 -7.74
N MET A 702 -36.38 -2.92 -7.02
CA MET A 702 -35.49 -3.59 -6.08
C MET A 702 -35.84 -3.22 -4.63
N GLU A 703 -35.87 -4.23 -3.75
CA GLU A 703 -35.99 -4.06 -2.31
C GLU A 703 -35.10 -5.08 -1.57
N HIS A 704 -34.31 -4.59 -0.61
CA HIS A 704 -33.42 -5.43 0.22
C HIS A 704 -32.54 -6.42 -0.56
N GLY A 705 -32.01 -5.97 -1.70
CA GLY A 705 -31.14 -6.78 -2.55
C GLY A 705 -31.84 -7.79 -3.45
N LYS A 706 -33.15 -7.73 -3.59
CA LYS A 706 -33.95 -8.61 -4.45
C LYS A 706 -34.76 -7.82 -5.45
N ILE A 707 -35.11 -8.42 -6.58
CA ILE A 707 -36.10 -7.90 -7.52
C ILE A 707 -37.47 -8.32 -7.00
N VAL A 708 -38.36 -7.34 -6.75
CA VAL A 708 -39.71 -7.58 -6.25
C VAL A 708 -40.78 -7.42 -7.34
N GLU A 709 -40.54 -6.51 -8.30
CA GLU A 709 -41.45 -6.29 -9.42
C GLU A 709 -40.67 -6.03 -10.70
N LEU A 710 -41.27 -6.46 -11.81
CA LEU A 710 -40.72 -6.26 -13.18
C LEU A 710 -41.93 -5.99 -14.12
N GLY A 711 -41.77 -4.96 -14.97
CA GLY A 711 -42.81 -4.61 -15.95
C GLY A 711 -42.54 -3.25 -16.60
N ASP A 712 -43.54 -2.72 -17.30
CA ASP A 712 -43.59 -1.35 -17.80
C ASP A 712 -44.35 -0.44 -16.84
N HIS A 713 -44.28 0.87 -17.05
CA HIS A 713 -44.97 1.87 -16.20
C HIS A 713 -46.43 1.57 -15.95
N ASN A 714 -47.20 1.28 -17.03
CA ASN A 714 -48.63 1.08 -16.94
C ASN A 714 -49.00 -0.23 -16.24
N SER A 715 -48.28 -1.32 -16.54
CA SER A 715 -48.55 -2.63 -15.90
C SER A 715 -48.24 -2.61 -14.41
N LEU A 716 -47.18 -1.91 -14.00
CA LEU A 716 -46.81 -1.80 -12.58
C LEU A 716 -47.73 -0.88 -11.79
N LEU A 717 -48.31 0.17 -12.40
CA LEU A 717 -49.31 1.00 -11.75
C LEU A 717 -50.61 0.23 -11.49
N VAL A 718 -51.02 -0.64 -12.45
CA VAL A 718 -52.21 -1.47 -12.30
C VAL A 718 -52.05 -2.51 -11.19
N LYS A 719 -50.84 -3.07 -11.02
CA LYS A 719 -50.53 -4.03 -9.95
C LYS A 719 -50.66 -3.45 -8.53
N ARG A 720 -50.59 -2.10 -8.39
CA ARG A 720 -50.65 -1.39 -7.09
C ARG A 720 -49.68 -1.91 -6.03
N GLY A 721 -48.50 -2.37 -6.46
CA GLY A 721 -47.45 -2.89 -5.58
C GLY A 721 -46.48 -1.81 -5.11
N LYS A 722 -45.20 -2.21 -4.88
CA LYS A 722 -44.13 -1.31 -4.41
C LYS A 722 -43.84 -0.16 -5.37
N TYR A 723 -43.92 -0.40 -6.68
CA TYR A 723 -43.77 0.64 -7.68
C TYR A 723 -44.84 1.74 -7.51
N TYR A 724 -46.07 1.34 -7.32
CA TYR A 724 -47.18 2.29 -7.11
C TYR A 724 -46.97 3.15 -5.84
N GLU A 725 -46.49 2.53 -4.76
CA GLU A 725 -46.14 3.25 -3.52
C GLU A 725 -45.05 4.30 -3.77
N LEU A 726 -43.96 3.93 -4.48
CA LEU A 726 -42.89 4.85 -4.82
C LEU A 726 -43.36 6.04 -5.66
N VAL A 727 -44.16 5.79 -6.70
CA VAL A 727 -44.74 6.82 -7.57
C VAL A 727 -45.67 7.75 -6.79
N LYS A 728 -46.54 7.19 -5.95
CA LYS A 728 -47.47 7.96 -5.11
C LYS A 728 -46.75 8.90 -4.16
N HIS A 729 -45.68 8.44 -3.54
CA HIS A 729 -44.85 9.30 -2.67
C HIS A 729 -44.20 10.43 -3.44
N GLN A 730 -43.69 10.20 -4.64
CA GLN A 730 -43.09 11.25 -5.47
C GLN A 730 -44.09 12.26 -5.98
N MET A 731 -45.26 11.80 -6.47
CA MET A 731 -46.31 12.72 -6.91
C MET A 731 -46.85 13.60 -5.78
N SER A 732 -46.92 13.08 -4.55
CA SER A 732 -47.28 13.87 -3.38
C SER A 732 -46.24 14.94 -3.03
N GLN A 733 -44.96 14.65 -3.21
CA GLN A 733 -43.88 15.61 -2.98
C GLN A 733 -43.83 16.68 -4.08
N ASP A 734 -44.08 16.31 -5.34
CA ASP A 734 -44.12 17.26 -6.46
C ASP A 734 -45.29 18.23 -6.33
N LEU A 735 -46.47 17.75 -5.89
CA LEU A 735 -47.65 18.61 -5.62
C LEU A 735 -47.39 19.55 -4.45
N LEU A 736 -46.78 19.09 -3.35
CA LEU A 736 -46.42 19.92 -2.20
C LEU A 736 -45.33 20.98 -2.54
N SER A 737 -44.46 20.70 -3.50
CA SER A 737 -43.45 21.67 -3.97
C SER A 737 -44.07 22.74 -4.88
N LEU A 738 -45.08 22.44 -5.65
CA LEU A 738 -45.83 23.39 -6.47
C LEU A 738 -46.70 24.34 -5.63
N GLU A 739 -47.32 23.83 -4.54
CA GLU A 739 -48.10 24.63 -3.58
C GLU A 739 -47.22 25.57 -2.71
N LYS A 740 -45.93 25.29 -2.51
CA LYS A 740 -44.99 26.17 -1.82
C LYS A 740 -44.39 27.28 -2.69
N ASN A 741 -44.50 27.15 -4.02
CA ASN A 741 -43.99 28.14 -4.97
C ASN A 741 -45.10 28.97 -5.64
N SER A 742 -46.35 28.73 -5.30
CA SER A 742 -47.51 29.58 -5.58
C SER A 742 -47.87 30.41 -4.34
#